data_04ee617e9a259800aaff798787693e32
#
_entry.id   04ee617e9a259800aaff798787693e32
#
_cell.length_a   1.000
_cell.length_b   1.000
_cell.length_c   1.000
_cell.angle_alpha   90.00
_cell.angle_beta   90.00
_cell.angle_gamma   90.00
#
_symmetry.space_group_name_H-M   'P 1'
#
loop_
_entity.id
_entity.type
_entity.pdbx_description
1 polymer ?
#
loop_
_entity_poly.entity_id
_entity_poly.type
_entity_poly.pdbx_seq_one_letter_code
_entity_poly.pdbx_strand_id
1 'polypeptide(L)'
;MATVHQLLAQLTAIDRSPSGPRVETTVAQELRATVAIRAAARTSPGMTSASGSIRIAVVTDPAQVRSLHPALEKATHWMMFRVRENAGAELCASHTHLLYQLWTLVAGEWSGMDTAAFREGKIVTPTFKGMRPVYDIFLTQVARTVRFFDREEHFRTLARLGSSYAEVNGLAFPVPIETGPKGELLHRFYTYCPALDQFVTSRLNKGFYDSDYLQANLNNLKTNAELAEKYGLLPGIVCFEPRSVPDELLQRYPVLRGARVDHPMRSFRPRYNLSVAHPVVLEHYAEMMENLMHEVPQLSYMSIWSNDSGAGFEYTNSLYVGRNGGGYLVREWLAAKDIAAAAAINLVRFMKTLRDAGRKINPRFRTLIRLEPFWEEHDHIWKQLEDGLDVEVSSLLTKGWDLAYKHPKYEEVPQIFGTALYSEFERREQTVMQDLAGKGSSADVYFVPGILGNHEPLMGIAFPRLVFQKLKEMAERNVDTAAYQGGATPRSFAPFNINQEVIRAFQFDRALDLPTFMRRKAVEWIGEELADDLVRLWNFSDEAYTFFPIPIWIYSGWGVWYRLFIRPIVPNVEAISEQERAYYEDFLLATTHNRTRVDFRYDVGFDLIEPPRAALAVKHMDEDLFPLMQKAVDLAESILKRATSEHARLCAQDQLDRTKALLCWYRTEWAVTAWVAGVHGYLDSTDPKVRQECRALLKRMVIQEIQNTKDLLHLWETSTTNWMVVSGVGETTFIYYKNLGELLKKKIALMSGHENDEPYIDPNFQWRVPGFTTETVK
;
A
#
# COMPACT_ATOMS: atom_id res chain seq x y z
N MET A 1 -38.30 22.65 -8.44
CA MET A 1 -37.93 22.45 -7.02
C MET A 1 -36.48 22.86 -6.83
N ALA A 2 -36.10 23.30 -5.63
CA ALA A 2 -34.72 23.77 -5.39
C ALA A 2 -33.76 22.59 -5.28
N THR A 3 -32.58 22.68 -5.85
CA THR A 3 -31.53 21.69 -5.68
C THR A 3 -30.81 21.88 -4.33
N VAL A 4 -30.13 20.83 -3.85
CA VAL A 4 -29.31 20.92 -2.64
C VAL A 4 -28.29 22.07 -2.76
N HIS A 5 -27.70 22.25 -3.92
CA HIS A 5 -26.81 23.36 -4.21
C HIS A 5 -27.47 24.75 -4.01
N GLN A 6 -28.68 24.91 -4.52
CA GLN A 6 -29.42 26.15 -4.35
C GLN A 6 -29.78 26.40 -2.89
N LEU A 7 -30.17 25.36 -2.14
CA LEU A 7 -30.39 25.45 -0.71
C LEU A 7 -29.14 25.91 0.03
N LEU A 8 -27.99 25.25 -0.21
CA LEU A 8 -26.74 25.62 0.45
C LEU A 8 -26.32 27.07 0.18
N ALA A 9 -26.61 27.59 -1.04
CA ALA A 9 -26.32 28.97 -1.41
C ALA A 9 -27.24 30.01 -0.70
N GLN A 10 -28.36 29.57 -0.12
CA GLN A 10 -29.32 30.45 0.59
C GLN A 10 -29.13 30.44 2.11
N LEU A 11 -28.24 29.55 2.64
CA LEU A 11 -27.99 29.48 4.07
C LEU A 11 -27.32 30.75 4.61
N THR A 12 -27.81 31.25 5.74
CA THR A 12 -27.30 32.47 6.37
C THR A 12 -26.59 32.21 7.70
N ALA A 13 -26.84 31.05 8.32
CA ALA A 13 -26.24 30.68 9.59
C ALA A 13 -25.77 29.21 9.62
N ILE A 14 -24.67 28.97 10.33
CA ILE A 14 -24.14 27.63 10.61
C ILE A 14 -24.18 27.41 12.10
N ASP A 15 -24.95 26.41 12.52
CA ASP A 15 -25.08 25.99 13.92
C ASP A 15 -24.15 24.77 14.14
N ARG A 16 -23.15 24.94 14.99
CA ARG A 16 -22.21 23.91 15.43
C ARG A 16 -21.78 24.15 16.87
N SER A 17 -21.33 23.12 17.56
CA SER A 17 -20.77 23.26 18.91
C SER A 17 -19.45 24.03 18.88
N PRO A 18 -19.26 25.07 19.69
CA PRO A 18 -17.96 25.74 19.84
C PRO A 18 -16.85 24.81 20.33
N SER A 19 -17.20 23.81 21.14
CA SER A 19 -16.33 22.77 21.68
C SER A 19 -16.40 21.45 20.92
N GLY A 20 -17.03 21.43 19.76
CA GLY A 20 -17.16 20.25 18.91
C GLY A 20 -15.84 19.84 18.25
N PRO A 21 -15.75 18.63 17.68
CA PRO A 21 -14.59 18.15 16.97
C PRO A 21 -14.12 19.11 15.86
N ARG A 22 -12.81 19.17 15.59
CA ARG A 22 -12.21 20.04 14.56
C ARG A 22 -12.88 19.89 13.18
N VAL A 23 -13.33 18.70 12.84
CA VAL A 23 -14.01 18.42 11.56
C VAL A 23 -15.28 19.22 11.37
N GLU A 24 -16.04 19.54 12.44
CA GLU A 24 -17.22 20.41 12.33
C GLU A 24 -16.83 21.81 11.86
N THR A 25 -15.70 22.31 12.34
CA THR A 25 -15.14 23.59 11.88
C THR A 25 -14.68 23.52 10.41
N THR A 26 -14.03 22.44 10.04
CA THR A 26 -13.56 22.22 8.65
C THR A 26 -14.75 22.19 7.68
N VAL A 27 -15.79 21.41 7.98
CA VAL A 27 -17.00 21.33 7.15
C VAL A 27 -17.67 22.72 7.05
N ALA A 28 -17.76 23.45 8.15
CA ALA A 28 -18.32 24.79 8.16
C ALA A 28 -17.49 25.80 7.30
N GLN A 29 -16.17 25.68 7.33
CA GLN A 29 -15.27 26.51 6.51
C GLN A 29 -15.39 26.19 5.01
N GLU A 30 -15.40 24.91 4.65
CA GLU A 30 -15.56 24.46 3.27
C GLU A 30 -16.95 24.81 2.71
N LEU A 31 -18.00 24.68 3.53
CA LEU A 31 -19.33 25.11 3.16
C LEU A 31 -19.35 26.62 2.82
N ARG A 32 -18.77 27.46 3.69
CA ARG A 32 -18.69 28.93 3.44
C ARG A 32 -17.92 29.23 2.17
N ALA A 33 -16.78 28.58 1.95
CA ALA A 33 -15.99 28.76 0.75
C ALA A 33 -16.77 28.34 -0.52
N THR A 34 -17.51 27.25 -0.44
CA THR A 34 -18.36 26.75 -1.55
C THR A 34 -19.47 27.75 -1.88
N VAL A 35 -20.13 28.30 -0.90
CA VAL A 35 -21.19 29.32 -1.08
C VAL A 35 -20.60 30.62 -1.62
N ALA A 36 -19.49 31.11 -1.08
CA ALA A 36 -18.84 32.35 -1.52
C ALA A 36 -18.35 32.28 -2.97
N ILE A 37 -17.71 31.20 -3.36
CA ILE A 37 -17.24 30.98 -4.73
C ILE A 37 -18.41 31.00 -5.73
N ARG A 38 -19.55 30.46 -5.35
CA ARG A 38 -20.74 30.40 -6.20
C ARG A 38 -21.54 31.70 -6.22
N ALA A 39 -21.57 32.44 -5.11
CA ALA A 39 -22.16 33.77 -5.05
C ALA A 39 -21.42 34.80 -5.94
N ALA A 40 -20.10 34.74 -6.00
CA ALA A 40 -19.28 35.54 -6.91
C ALA A 40 -19.58 35.26 -8.41
N ALA A 41 -20.00 34.02 -8.74
CA ALA A 41 -20.39 33.67 -10.11
C ALA A 41 -21.84 34.09 -10.46
N ARG A 42 -22.65 34.56 -9.50
CA ARG A 42 -24.05 34.98 -9.69
C ARG A 42 -24.28 36.43 -9.29
N THR A 43 -23.75 37.33 -10.04
CA THR A 43 -24.26 38.72 -10.03
C THR A 43 -25.51 38.86 -10.94
N SER A 44 -26.61 38.25 -10.48
CA SER A 44 -27.93 38.54 -11.04
C SER A 44 -28.81 39.09 -9.91
N PRO A 45 -29.34 40.31 -10.04
CA PRO A 45 -30.17 40.89 -8.98
C PRO A 45 -31.56 40.22 -8.98
N GLY A 46 -32.04 39.73 -7.84
CA GLY A 46 -33.41 39.35 -7.68
C GLY A 46 -33.81 38.17 -6.84
N MET A 47 -32.99 37.69 -5.88
CA MET A 47 -33.51 36.72 -4.88
C MET A 47 -33.35 37.27 -3.47
N THR A 48 -34.49 37.49 -2.79
CA THR A 48 -34.56 37.79 -1.36
C THR A 48 -34.07 36.62 -0.53
N SER A 49 -33.17 36.91 0.42
CA SER A 49 -32.59 35.93 1.34
C SER A 49 -33.65 35.32 2.25
N ALA A 50 -34.00 34.05 2.04
CA ALA A 50 -34.64 33.26 3.07
C ALA A 50 -33.61 32.88 4.15
N SER A 51 -33.87 33.25 5.39
CA SER A 51 -33.00 32.96 6.54
C SER A 51 -33.11 31.48 6.93
N GLY A 52 -32.25 30.61 6.40
CA GLY A 52 -32.11 29.22 6.81
C GLY A 52 -30.80 28.97 7.60
N SER A 53 -30.82 28.09 8.55
CA SER A 53 -29.62 27.64 9.26
C SER A 53 -29.30 26.19 8.94
N ILE A 54 -27.99 25.85 8.93
CA ILE A 54 -27.54 24.45 8.82
C ILE A 54 -26.89 24.04 10.14
N ARG A 55 -27.34 22.91 10.70
CA ARG A 55 -26.70 22.24 11.82
C ARG A 55 -25.63 21.28 11.32
N ILE A 56 -24.43 21.40 11.85
CA ILE A 56 -23.30 20.49 11.57
C ILE A 56 -22.86 19.88 12.90
N ALA A 57 -22.99 18.56 13.05
CA ALA A 57 -22.72 17.91 14.32
C ALA A 57 -22.27 16.45 14.21
N VAL A 58 -21.32 16.06 15.06
CA VAL A 58 -21.07 14.67 15.45
C VAL A 58 -21.97 14.37 16.66
N VAL A 59 -22.86 13.39 16.54
CA VAL A 59 -23.89 13.09 17.55
C VAL A 59 -23.66 11.71 18.14
N THR A 60 -23.23 11.67 19.39
CA THR A 60 -22.92 10.44 20.13
C THR A 60 -23.88 10.12 21.26
N ASP A 61 -24.68 11.10 21.71
CA ASP A 61 -25.69 10.91 22.75
C ASP A 61 -26.86 10.11 22.23
N PRO A 62 -27.18 8.92 22.82
CA PRO A 62 -28.27 8.07 22.39
C PRO A 62 -29.67 8.75 22.39
N ALA A 63 -29.91 9.70 23.30
CA ALA A 63 -31.16 10.43 23.34
C ALA A 63 -31.30 11.38 22.15
N GLN A 64 -30.24 12.09 21.81
CA GLN A 64 -30.20 12.94 20.62
C GLN A 64 -30.30 12.11 19.33
N VAL A 65 -29.61 10.97 19.24
CA VAL A 65 -29.69 10.07 18.08
C VAL A 65 -31.11 9.63 17.82
N ARG A 66 -31.83 9.18 18.88
CA ARG A 66 -33.25 8.80 18.75
C ARG A 66 -34.12 9.96 18.28
N SER A 67 -33.84 11.17 18.73
CA SER A 67 -34.60 12.36 18.32
C SER A 67 -34.38 12.78 16.88
N LEU A 68 -33.23 12.42 16.29
CA LEU A 68 -32.88 12.72 14.89
C LEU A 68 -33.72 11.88 13.92
N HIS A 69 -33.68 10.55 14.08
CA HIS A 69 -34.46 9.64 13.23
C HIS A 69 -34.57 8.25 13.87
N PRO A 70 -35.79 7.62 13.89
CA PRO A 70 -35.97 6.31 14.53
C PRO A 70 -35.07 5.19 14.00
N ALA A 71 -34.75 5.19 12.70
CA ALA A 71 -33.91 4.17 12.10
C ALA A 71 -32.46 4.19 12.61
N LEU A 72 -32.00 5.26 13.27
CA LEU A 72 -30.65 5.39 13.80
C LEU A 72 -30.47 4.67 15.15
N GLU A 73 -31.53 4.26 15.82
CA GLU A 73 -31.46 3.67 17.16
C GLU A 73 -30.56 2.41 17.21
N LYS A 74 -30.56 1.63 16.12
CA LYS A 74 -29.81 0.39 16.02
C LYS A 74 -28.50 0.54 15.21
N ALA A 75 -28.27 1.71 14.60
CA ALA A 75 -27.10 1.93 13.74
C ALA A 75 -25.92 2.47 14.55
N THR A 76 -24.80 1.77 14.56
CA THR A 76 -23.56 2.22 15.24
C THR A 76 -22.78 3.23 14.42
N HIS A 77 -22.76 3.08 13.08
CA HIS A 77 -22.07 3.96 12.14
C HIS A 77 -23.08 4.47 11.13
N TRP A 78 -23.33 5.77 11.14
CA TRP A 78 -24.31 6.40 10.28
C TRP A 78 -23.96 7.86 10.00
N MET A 79 -24.47 8.36 8.89
CA MET A 79 -24.48 9.77 8.53
C MET A 79 -25.82 10.13 7.91
N MET A 80 -26.32 11.34 8.19
CA MET A 80 -27.64 11.80 7.78
C MET A 80 -27.60 13.23 7.27
N PHE A 81 -28.16 13.46 6.10
CA PHE A 81 -28.51 14.77 5.59
C PHE A 81 -30.00 14.94 5.52
N ARG A 82 -30.51 15.98 6.15
CA ARG A 82 -31.94 16.32 6.17
C ARG A 82 -32.17 17.78 5.81
N VAL A 83 -33.16 18.03 4.98
CA VAL A 83 -33.64 19.38 4.64
C VAL A 83 -34.90 19.67 5.46
N ARG A 84 -34.90 20.75 6.23
CA ARG A 84 -36.03 21.17 7.07
C ARG A 84 -37.01 22.05 6.29
N GLU A 85 -38.27 22.13 6.77
CA GLU A 85 -39.34 22.90 6.13
C GLU A 85 -39.01 24.40 6.01
N ASN A 86 -38.22 24.96 6.95
CA ASN A 86 -37.88 26.38 7.00
C ASN A 86 -36.61 26.74 6.23
N ALA A 87 -36.31 26.07 5.11
CA ALA A 87 -35.09 26.24 4.31
C ALA A 87 -33.78 26.01 5.10
N GLY A 88 -33.83 25.30 6.23
CA GLY A 88 -32.70 24.85 7.01
C GLY A 88 -32.26 23.47 6.61
N ALA A 89 -31.06 23.04 7.10
CA ALA A 89 -30.55 21.70 6.87
C ALA A 89 -29.83 21.12 8.10
N GLU A 90 -29.62 19.82 8.11
CA GLU A 90 -28.81 19.11 9.11
C GLU A 90 -27.80 18.18 8.44
N LEU A 91 -26.55 18.35 8.78
CA LEU A 91 -25.48 17.39 8.53
C LEU A 91 -25.07 16.77 9.86
N CYS A 92 -25.49 15.54 10.10
CA CYS A 92 -25.22 14.84 11.35
C CYS A 92 -24.58 13.48 11.07
N ALA A 93 -23.63 13.08 11.88
CA ALA A 93 -22.96 11.79 11.77
C ALA A 93 -22.63 11.22 13.16
N SER A 94 -22.52 9.90 13.26
CA SER A 94 -22.14 9.21 14.49
C SER A 94 -20.66 9.35 14.85
N HIS A 95 -19.78 9.59 13.86
CA HIS A 95 -18.34 9.65 14.01
C HIS A 95 -17.73 10.80 13.21
N THR A 96 -16.55 11.25 13.62
CA THR A 96 -15.86 12.40 13.00
C THR A 96 -15.58 12.20 11.52
N HIS A 97 -15.04 11.06 11.12
CA HIS A 97 -14.75 10.75 9.71
C HIS A 97 -16.04 10.70 8.85
N LEU A 98 -17.14 10.19 9.40
CA LEU A 98 -18.41 10.13 8.68
C LEU A 98 -19.01 11.51 8.42
N LEU A 99 -18.75 12.48 9.30
CA LEU A 99 -19.24 13.86 9.08
C LEU A 99 -18.59 14.51 7.86
N TYR A 100 -17.27 14.35 7.69
CA TYR A 100 -16.61 14.87 6.51
C TYR A 100 -17.01 14.12 5.24
N GLN A 101 -17.15 12.80 5.31
CA GLN A 101 -17.65 11.97 4.21
C GLN A 101 -19.06 12.41 3.78
N LEU A 102 -19.96 12.65 4.73
CA LEU A 102 -21.30 13.20 4.45
C LEU A 102 -21.21 14.53 3.72
N TRP A 103 -20.35 15.44 4.19
CA TRP A 103 -20.12 16.72 3.52
C TRP A 103 -19.69 16.52 2.07
N THR A 104 -18.78 15.57 1.79
CA THR A 104 -18.33 15.31 0.41
C THR A 104 -19.45 14.79 -0.50
N LEU A 105 -20.40 13.99 0.03
CA LEU A 105 -21.57 13.55 -0.71
C LEU A 105 -22.53 14.73 -1.01
N VAL A 106 -22.81 15.55 0.01
CA VAL A 106 -23.70 16.71 -0.13
C VAL A 106 -23.17 17.77 -1.07
N ALA A 107 -21.87 18.09 -0.96
CA ALA A 107 -21.21 19.08 -1.82
C ALA A 107 -20.94 18.56 -3.25
N GLY A 108 -20.84 17.26 -3.42
CA GLY A 108 -20.56 16.58 -4.68
C GLY A 108 -21.80 15.94 -5.29
N GLU A 109 -21.96 14.65 -5.05
CA GLU A 109 -22.95 13.78 -5.72
C GLU A 109 -24.40 14.22 -5.54
N TRP A 110 -24.75 14.74 -4.35
CA TRP A 110 -26.11 15.15 -4.04
C TRP A 110 -26.40 16.62 -4.38
N SER A 111 -25.37 17.38 -4.75
CA SER A 111 -25.51 18.84 -4.95
C SER A 111 -26.54 19.22 -6.01
N GLY A 112 -26.71 18.43 -7.05
CA GLY A 112 -27.69 18.62 -8.12
C GLY A 112 -29.07 18.01 -7.83
N MET A 113 -29.23 17.22 -6.76
CA MET A 113 -30.47 16.55 -6.46
C MET A 113 -31.53 17.51 -5.89
N ASP A 114 -32.80 17.16 -6.10
CA ASP A 114 -33.93 17.88 -5.53
C ASP A 114 -33.92 17.77 -4.01
N THR A 115 -34.10 18.88 -3.32
CA THR A 115 -34.19 18.95 -1.85
C THR A 115 -35.35 18.12 -1.27
N ALA A 116 -36.39 17.84 -2.05
CA ALA A 116 -37.50 16.99 -1.63
C ALA A 116 -37.04 15.55 -1.24
N ALA A 117 -36.02 15.05 -1.88
CA ALA A 117 -35.42 13.72 -1.61
C ALA A 117 -34.78 13.62 -0.21
N PHE A 118 -34.60 14.74 0.49
CA PHE A 118 -33.92 14.80 1.78
C PHE A 118 -34.81 15.30 2.94
N ARG A 119 -36.08 15.49 2.72
CA ARG A 119 -37.00 16.02 3.79
C ARG A 119 -37.15 15.09 4.97
N GLU A 120 -37.22 13.80 4.70
CA GLU A 120 -37.33 12.77 5.74
C GLU A 120 -35.99 12.43 6.42
N GLY A 121 -34.88 12.90 5.83
CA GLY A 121 -33.53 12.55 6.24
C GLY A 121 -33.00 11.37 5.46
N LYS A 122 -32.05 11.65 4.58
CA LYS A 122 -31.31 10.58 3.87
C LYS A 122 -30.21 10.05 4.76
N ILE A 123 -30.36 8.80 5.20
CA ILE A 123 -29.41 8.09 6.03
C ILE A 123 -28.53 7.24 5.12
N VAL A 124 -27.22 7.25 5.37
CA VAL A 124 -26.23 6.35 4.77
C VAL A 124 -25.47 5.65 5.89
N THR A 125 -25.39 4.35 5.79
CA THR A 125 -24.56 3.50 6.65
C THR A 125 -23.36 3.05 5.81
N PRO A 126 -22.13 3.29 6.25
CA PRO A 126 -20.96 2.84 5.49
C PRO A 126 -20.93 1.32 5.43
N THR A 127 -20.43 0.77 4.33
CA THR A 127 -20.29 -0.68 4.14
C THR A 127 -19.34 -1.28 5.17
N PHE A 128 -18.20 -0.61 5.38
CA PHE A 128 -17.22 -0.96 6.40
C PHE A 128 -17.24 0.10 7.51
N LYS A 129 -17.26 -0.33 8.77
CA LYS A 129 -17.18 0.58 9.92
C LYS A 129 -15.88 1.36 9.95
N GLY A 130 -14.78 0.68 9.52
CA GLY A 130 -13.44 1.24 9.37
C GLY A 130 -12.89 1.01 7.97
N MET A 131 -12.18 2.02 7.45
CA MET A 131 -11.35 1.89 6.25
C MET A 131 -10.00 2.52 6.56
N ARG A 132 -8.92 1.73 6.42
CA ARG A 132 -7.58 2.10 6.87
C ARG A 132 -6.56 1.98 5.73
N PRO A 133 -5.84 3.07 5.37
CA PRO A 133 -4.64 2.95 4.54
C PRO A 133 -3.53 2.26 5.34
N VAL A 134 -2.73 1.45 4.67
CA VAL A 134 -1.60 0.73 5.28
C VAL A 134 -0.37 0.93 4.40
N TYR A 135 0.76 1.26 5.02
CA TYR A 135 2.00 1.62 4.34
C TYR A 135 1.77 2.72 3.31
N ASP A 136 1.29 3.86 3.78
CA ASP A 136 1.02 5.01 2.92
C ASP A 136 2.31 5.57 2.33
N ILE A 137 2.63 5.13 1.13
CA ILE A 137 3.87 5.47 0.44
C ILE A 137 3.97 6.95 0.07
N PHE A 138 2.84 7.64 -0.11
CA PHE A 138 2.87 9.07 -0.43
C PHE A 138 3.32 9.88 0.77
N LEU A 139 2.84 9.54 1.94
CA LEU A 139 3.25 10.22 3.16
C LEU A 139 4.66 9.83 3.61
N THR A 140 5.00 8.55 3.49
CA THR A 140 6.26 8.01 4.04
C THR A 140 7.45 8.16 3.10
N GLN A 141 7.27 8.06 1.80
CA GLN A 141 8.36 8.08 0.81
C GLN A 141 8.25 9.23 -0.20
N VAL A 142 7.10 9.39 -0.83
CA VAL A 142 6.95 10.31 -1.97
C VAL A 142 6.93 11.76 -1.52
N ALA A 143 6.26 12.07 -0.40
CA ALA A 143 6.14 13.44 0.11
C ALA A 143 7.47 14.20 0.24
N ARG A 144 8.57 13.49 0.53
CA ARG A 144 9.91 14.08 0.69
C ARG A 144 10.68 14.28 -0.61
N THR A 145 10.25 13.64 -1.69
CA THR A 145 10.98 13.61 -2.96
C THR A 145 10.32 14.41 -4.05
N VAL A 146 9.01 14.61 -3.98
CA VAL A 146 8.27 15.42 -4.95
C VAL A 146 8.25 16.90 -4.53
N ARG A 147 8.45 17.78 -5.49
CA ARG A 147 8.53 19.22 -5.24
C ARG A 147 7.24 19.83 -4.70
N PHE A 148 6.08 19.27 -5.06
CA PHE A 148 4.76 19.83 -4.80
C PHE A 148 3.80 18.80 -4.20
N PHE A 149 4.20 18.14 -3.11
CA PHE A 149 3.29 17.29 -2.38
C PHE A 149 2.46 18.16 -1.41
N ASP A 150 1.18 18.29 -1.70
CA ASP A 150 0.24 18.94 -0.80
C ASP A 150 -0.23 17.94 0.26
N ARG A 151 0.37 18.03 1.43
CA ARG A 151 0.07 17.16 2.57
C ARG A 151 -1.38 17.31 3.05
N GLU A 152 -1.89 18.52 3.06
CA GLU A 152 -3.27 18.78 3.47
C GLU A 152 -4.26 18.15 2.49
N GLU A 153 -4.04 18.32 1.18
CA GLU A 153 -4.87 17.69 0.17
C GLU A 153 -4.76 16.14 0.21
N HIS A 154 -3.63 15.60 0.64
CA HIS A 154 -3.50 14.15 0.88
C HIS A 154 -4.48 13.66 1.94
N PHE A 155 -4.49 14.25 3.15
CA PHE A 155 -5.44 13.89 4.21
C PHE A 155 -6.88 14.15 3.82
N ARG A 156 -7.15 15.25 3.11
CA ARG A 156 -8.46 15.54 2.52
C ARG A 156 -8.90 14.44 1.55
N THR A 157 -7.99 13.95 0.70
CA THR A 157 -8.25 12.86 -0.23
C THR A 157 -8.58 11.55 0.50
N LEU A 158 -7.82 11.17 1.52
CA LEU A 158 -8.12 10.00 2.35
C LEU A 158 -9.55 10.07 2.91
N ALA A 159 -9.92 11.20 3.51
CA ALA A 159 -11.26 11.39 4.07
C ALA A 159 -12.36 11.32 2.99
N ARG A 160 -12.15 11.91 1.82
CA ARG A 160 -13.08 11.84 0.68
C ARG A 160 -13.30 10.44 0.16
N LEU A 161 -12.28 9.60 0.19
CA LEU A 161 -12.33 8.21 -0.27
C LEU A 161 -13.04 7.27 0.72
N GLY A 162 -13.47 7.77 1.87
CA GLY A 162 -14.18 6.99 2.87
C GLY A 162 -13.28 6.40 3.94
N SER A 163 -11.99 6.81 4.02
CA SER A 163 -11.10 6.37 5.09
C SER A 163 -11.60 6.84 6.45
N SER A 164 -11.46 5.99 7.45
CA SER A 164 -11.73 6.30 8.84
C SER A 164 -10.44 6.63 9.59
N TYR A 165 -9.34 6.02 9.16
CA TYR A 165 -8.02 6.10 9.75
C TYR A 165 -7.03 6.75 8.80
N ALA A 166 -5.94 7.27 9.35
CA ALA A 166 -4.81 7.75 8.57
C ALA A 166 -3.49 7.40 9.27
N GLU A 167 -2.52 6.89 8.52
CA GLU A 167 -1.14 6.80 8.99
C GLU A 167 -0.53 8.19 9.03
N VAL A 168 0.15 8.52 10.14
CA VAL A 168 0.70 9.86 10.37
C VAL A 168 2.20 9.86 10.64
N ASN A 169 2.85 8.71 10.72
CA ASN A 169 4.24 8.56 11.13
C ASN A 169 5.29 8.66 9.99
N GLY A 170 5.00 9.42 8.95
CA GLY A 170 6.03 9.79 7.96
C GLY A 170 7.18 10.57 8.60
N LEU A 171 8.44 10.21 8.29
CA LEU A 171 9.61 10.88 8.81
C LEU A 171 9.85 12.23 8.12
N ALA A 172 10.33 13.24 8.88
CA ALA A 172 10.76 14.51 8.33
C ALA A 172 12.02 14.37 7.46
N PHE A 173 12.94 13.49 7.88
CA PHE A 173 14.17 13.16 7.16
C PHE A 173 14.30 11.65 6.95
N PRO A 174 15.00 11.20 5.88
CA PRO A 174 15.39 9.81 5.74
C PRO A 174 16.15 9.35 6.99
N VAL A 175 16.04 8.06 7.30
CA VAL A 175 16.89 7.44 8.32
C VAL A 175 18.35 7.70 7.95
N PRO A 176 19.16 8.22 8.90
CA PRO A 176 20.59 8.35 8.67
C PRO A 176 21.16 7.00 8.22
N ILE A 177 22.04 7.00 7.22
CA ILE A 177 22.70 5.79 6.78
C ILE A 177 23.59 5.35 7.95
N GLU A 178 23.13 4.36 8.69
CA GLU A 178 23.96 3.71 9.68
C GLU A 178 25.19 3.14 8.98
N THR A 179 26.29 3.08 9.66
CA THR A 179 27.56 2.53 9.18
C THR A 179 27.44 1.04 8.87
N GLY A 180 26.73 0.71 7.82
CA GLY A 180 26.63 -0.64 7.25
C GLY A 180 27.58 -0.82 6.08
N PRO A 181 27.86 -2.06 5.65
CA PRO A 181 28.54 -2.31 4.39
C PRO A 181 27.78 -1.68 3.24
N LYS A 182 28.52 -1.26 2.20
CA LYS A 182 27.91 -0.74 0.97
C LYS A 182 26.84 -1.70 0.44
N GLY A 183 25.68 -1.19 0.08
CA GLY A 183 24.55 -1.97 -0.44
C GLY A 183 23.67 -2.61 0.64
N GLU A 184 23.96 -2.48 1.92
CA GLU A 184 23.04 -2.92 2.97
C GLU A 184 21.80 -2.03 2.99
N LEU A 185 20.61 -2.64 3.01
CA LEU A 185 19.34 -1.95 2.85
C LEU A 185 18.45 -1.97 4.11
N LEU A 186 18.82 -2.73 5.14
CA LEU A 186 17.96 -2.91 6.32
C LEU A 186 17.51 -1.57 6.93
N HIS A 187 18.42 -0.62 7.05
CA HIS A 187 18.11 0.70 7.61
C HIS A 187 17.07 1.49 6.80
N ARG A 188 16.92 1.19 5.50
CA ARG A 188 15.94 1.84 4.62
C ARG A 188 14.50 1.39 4.88
N PHE A 189 14.33 0.21 5.50
CA PHE A 189 13.02 -0.25 5.98
C PHE A 189 12.37 0.74 6.92
N TYR A 190 13.14 1.26 7.85
CA TYR A 190 12.64 2.22 8.84
C TYR A 190 12.34 3.61 8.26
N THR A 191 12.54 3.78 6.97
CA THR A 191 12.19 5.01 6.25
C THR A 191 10.70 5.06 5.93
N TYR A 192 10.08 3.95 5.59
CA TYR A 192 8.67 3.89 5.22
C TYR A 192 7.77 3.24 6.29
N CYS A 193 8.37 2.55 7.24
CA CYS A 193 7.67 2.02 8.40
C CYS A 193 8.52 2.30 9.65
N PRO A 194 8.49 3.54 10.18
CA PRO A 194 9.34 3.95 11.30
C PRO A 194 9.05 3.19 12.57
N ALA A 195 10.04 3.13 13.46
CA ALA A 195 9.92 2.60 14.81
C ALA A 195 9.75 3.71 15.85
N LEU A 196 9.32 3.37 17.05
CA LEU A 196 9.06 4.33 18.13
C LEU A 196 10.29 5.18 18.50
N ASP A 197 11.46 4.55 18.48
CA ASP A 197 12.74 5.21 18.82
C ASP A 197 13.26 6.20 17.77
N GLN A 198 12.52 6.39 16.68
CA GLN A 198 12.74 7.46 15.70
C GLN A 198 11.94 8.73 16.02
N PHE A 199 11.10 8.72 17.03
CA PHE A 199 10.29 9.86 17.48
C PHE A 199 10.58 10.26 18.94
N VAL A 200 10.76 9.28 19.81
CA VAL A 200 10.91 9.47 21.24
C VAL A 200 11.96 8.53 21.83
N THR A 201 12.41 8.84 23.04
CA THR A 201 13.29 7.96 23.82
C THR A 201 12.67 7.61 25.16
N SER A 202 13.20 6.57 25.80
CA SER A 202 13.03 6.27 27.22
C SER A 202 14.32 6.53 27.99
N ARG A 203 14.31 6.30 29.30
CA ARG A 203 15.52 6.32 30.13
C ARG A 203 16.60 5.33 29.65
N LEU A 204 16.18 4.18 29.08
CA LEU A 204 17.11 3.14 28.64
C LEU A 204 17.91 3.53 27.39
N ASN A 205 17.28 4.17 26.41
CA ASN A 205 17.92 4.51 25.12
C ASN A 205 18.24 6.00 24.96
N LYS A 206 18.10 6.80 26.02
CA LYS A 206 18.42 8.21 26.00
C LYS A 206 19.90 8.45 25.69
N GLY A 207 20.16 9.29 24.68
CA GLY A 207 21.53 9.65 24.27
C GLY A 207 22.14 8.70 23.20
N PHE A 208 21.43 7.67 22.75
CA PHE A 208 21.87 6.82 21.65
C PHE A 208 21.37 7.29 20.27
N TYR A 209 20.47 8.27 20.23
CA TYR A 209 19.89 8.82 19.00
C TYR A 209 20.07 10.33 18.97
N ASP A 210 20.21 10.87 17.78
CA ASP A 210 20.32 12.31 17.55
C ASP A 210 19.04 13.03 17.94
N SER A 211 19.15 14.02 18.84
CA SER A 211 18.00 14.73 19.39
C SER A 211 17.27 15.59 18.35
N ASP A 212 18.01 16.21 17.43
CA ASP A 212 17.42 17.10 16.42
C ASP A 212 16.66 16.27 15.38
N TYR A 213 17.19 15.09 15.04
CA TYR A 213 16.50 14.10 14.19
C TYR A 213 15.16 13.65 14.82
N LEU A 214 15.18 13.26 16.10
CA LEU A 214 13.97 12.86 16.83
C LEU A 214 12.95 13.99 16.90
N GLN A 215 13.38 15.19 17.25
CA GLN A 215 12.49 16.34 17.38
C GLN A 215 11.86 16.73 16.04
N ALA A 216 12.62 16.69 14.95
CA ALA A 216 12.09 16.96 13.61
C ALA A 216 11.03 15.93 13.19
N ASN A 217 11.27 14.65 13.45
CA ASN A 217 10.30 13.59 13.17
C ASN A 217 9.04 13.72 14.04
N LEU A 218 9.21 14.03 15.33
CA LEU A 218 8.09 14.24 16.24
C LEU A 218 7.23 15.45 15.83
N ASN A 219 7.84 16.55 15.42
CA ASN A 219 7.12 17.72 14.91
C ASN A 219 6.35 17.39 13.63
N ASN A 220 6.93 16.59 12.74
CA ASN A 220 6.28 16.12 11.54
C ASN A 220 5.07 15.23 11.87
N LEU A 221 5.21 14.32 12.82
CA LEU A 221 4.13 13.46 13.31
C LEU A 221 2.97 14.27 13.89
N LYS A 222 3.26 15.29 14.73
CA LYS A 222 2.24 16.21 15.26
C LYS A 222 1.46 16.91 14.16
N THR A 223 2.16 17.46 13.18
CA THR A 223 1.53 18.15 12.04
C THR A 223 0.61 17.21 11.26
N ASN A 224 1.06 15.98 11.00
CA ASN A 224 0.25 14.98 10.30
C ASN A 224 -0.99 14.58 11.11
N ALA A 225 -0.84 14.37 12.42
CA ALA A 225 -1.96 14.02 13.29
C ALA A 225 -3.01 15.15 13.36
N GLU A 226 -2.58 16.41 13.41
CA GLU A 226 -3.48 17.56 13.36
C GLU A 226 -4.23 17.68 12.04
N LEU A 227 -3.58 17.38 10.92
CA LEU A 227 -4.23 17.37 9.60
C LEU A 227 -5.22 16.20 9.48
N ALA A 228 -4.90 15.02 10.02
CA ALA A 228 -5.83 13.92 10.08
C ALA A 228 -7.11 14.29 10.85
N GLU A 229 -6.97 14.84 12.06
CA GLU A 229 -8.11 15.30 12.86
C GLU A 229 -8.93 16.41 12.17
N LYS A 230 -8.25 17.31 11.45
CA LYS A 230 -8.92 18.39 10.69
C LYS A 230 -9.98 17.84 9.75
N TYR A 231 -9.73 16.69 9.12
CA TYR A 231 -10.65 16.01 8.22
C TYR A 231 -11.44 14.87 8.89
N GLY A 232 -11.40 14.79 10.21
CA GLY A 232 -12.16 13.82 11.01
C GLY A 232 -11.56 12.42 11.04
N LEU A 233 -10.39 12.21 10.45
CA LEU A 233 -9.69 10.93 10.45
C LEU A 233 -9.11 10.61 11.84
N LEU A 234 -9.01 9.32 12.15
CA LEU A 234 -8.39 8.81 13.35
C LEU A 234 -6.88 8.56 13.05
N PRO A 235 -5.97 9.38 13.61
CA PRO A 235 -4.55 9.22 13.36
C PRO A 235 -3.99 7.97 14.03
N GLY A 236 -3.06 7.31 13.36
CA GLY A 236 -2.34 6.16 13.88
C GLY A 236 -0.97 6.00 13.27
N ILE A 237 -0.23 5.05 13.79
CA ILE A 237 1.14 4.75 13.36
C ILE A 237 1.27 3.29 12.95
N VAL A 238 2.13 3.04 11.96
CA VAL A 238 2.55 1.69 11.54
C VAL A 238 4.05 1.59 11.76
N CYS A 239 4.47 0.71 12.66
CA CYS A 239 5.86 0.62 13.11
C CYS A 239 6.46 -0.76 12.87
N PHE A 240 7.71 -0.76 12.42
CA PHE A 240 8.55 -1.94 12.53
C PHE A 240 9.01 -2.14 13.96
N GLU A 241 8.32 -3.02 14.68
CA GLU A 241 8.65 -3.34 16.06
C GLU A 241 8.55 -4.86 16.35
N PRO A 242 9.41 -5.37 17.21
CA PRO A 242 10.60 -4.73 17.78
C PRO A 242 11.75 -4.69 16.76
N ARG A 243 12.40 -3.53 16.63
CA ARG A 243 13.48 -3.34 15.65
C ARG A 243 14.88 -3.60 16.22
N SER A 244 15.89 -3.68 15.34
CA SER A 244 17.28 -3.69 15.76
C SER A 244 17.66 -2.39 16.47
N VAL A 245 18.47 -2.51 17.49
CA VAL A 245 19.01 -1.37 18.25
C VAL A 245 20.49 -1.17 17.95
N PRO A 246 21.07 0.03 18.25
CA PRO A 246 22.49 0.26 18.11
C PRO A 246 23.33 -0.73 18.90
N ASP A 247 24.46 -1.15 18.32
CA ASP A 247 25.39 -2.09 18.99
C ASP A 247 25.93 -1.54 20.32
N GLU A 248 26.11 -0.23 20.43
CA GLU A 248 26.55 0.45 21.64
C GLU A 248 25.55 0.27 22.79
N LEU A 249 24.25 0.25 22.49
CA LEU A 249 23.21 -0.03 23.49
C LEU A 249 23.33 -1.46 24.01
N LEU A 250 23.55 -2.43 23.12
CA LEU A 250 23.74 -3.83 23.50
C LEU A 250 25.08 -4.09 24.22
N GLN A 251 26.14 -3.33 23.89
CA GLN A 251 27.39 -3.38 24.62
C GLN A 251 27.22 -2.86 26.07
N ARG A 252 26.42 -1.82 26.23
CA ARG A 252 26.12 -1.26 27.56
C ARG A 252 25.20 -2.16 28.39
N TYR A 253 24.26 -2.84 27.74
CA TYR A 253 23.25 -3.69 28.38
C TYR A 253 23.17 -5.08 27.74
N PRO A 254 24.24 -5.89 27.81
CA PRO A 254 24.31 -7.16 27.05
C PRO A 254 23.25 -8.20 27.47
N VAL A 255 22.75 -8.10 28.70
CA VAL A 255 21.69 -9.00 29.22
C VAL A 255 20.32 -8.74 28.56
N LEU A 256 20.14 -7.57 27.94
CA LEU A 256 18.90 -7.21 27.26
C LEU A 256 18.87 -7.57 25.79
N ARG A 257 19.94 -8.18 25.24
CA ARG A 257 19.98 -8.62 23.84
C ARG A 257 18.90 -9.66 23.58
N GLY A 258 18.04 -9.37 22.64
CA GLY A 258 16.92 -10.21 22.25
C GLY A 258 17.17 -11.04 20.98
N ALA A 259 16.14 -11.16 20.16
CA ALA A 259 16.14 -11.93 18.95
C ALA A 259 17.05 -11.33 17.85
N ARG A 260 17.53 -12.17 16.97
CA ARG A 260 18.18 -11.75 15.74
C ARG A 260 17.14 -11.28 14.73
N VAL A 261 17.25 -10.05 14.25
CA VAL A 261 16.27 -9.37 13.41
C VAL A 261 16.79 -8.93 12.05
N ASP A 262 18.04 -9.27 11.72
CA ASP A 262 18.57 -8.94 10.39
C ASP A 262 17.80 -9.71 9.30
N HIS A 263 17.63 -9.06 8.19
CA HIS A 263 16.93 -9.63 7.04
C HIS A 263 17.94 -10.24 6.06
N PRO A 264 17.77 -11.49 5.61
CA PRO A 264 18.76 -12.17 4.75
C PRO A 264 19.00 -11.47 3.42
N MET A 265 18.01 -10.74 2.93
CA MET A 265 18.09 -10.02 1.65
C MET A 265 18.49 -8.55 1.80
N ARG A 266 18.57 -8.02 3.05
CA ARG A 266 18.78 -6.58 3.30
C ARG A 266 19.94 -6.31 4.21
N SER A 267 20.40 -7.33 4.97
CA SER A 267 21.44 -7.18 5.99
C SER A 267 22.66 -8.01 5.66
N PHE A 268 23.85 -7.44 5.91
CA PHE A 268 25.13 -8.10 5.67
C PHE A 268 25.79 -8.59 6.95
N ARG A 269 25.23 -8.21 8.10
CA ARG A 269 25.70 -8.63 9.41
C ARG A 269 24.55 -8.96 10.34
N PRO A 270 24.77 -9.81 11.35
CA PRO A 270 23.76 -10.03 12.37
C PRO A 270 23.37 -8.73 13.09
N ARG A 271 22.10 -8.54 13.30
CA ARG A 271 21.52 -7.43 14.08
C ARG A 271 20.55 -7.97 15.09
N TYR A 272 20.46 -7.32 16.21
CA TYR A 272 19.64 -7.79 17.33
C TYR A 272 18.77 -6.67 17.88
N ASN A 273 17.60 -7.03 18.38
CA ASN A 273 16.75 -6.13 19.16
C ASN A 273 17.00 -6.30 20.66
N LEU A 274 16.21 -5.57 21.44
CA LEU A 274 16.08 -5.83 22.89
C LEU A 274 15.07 -6.97 23.11
N SER A 275 15.32 -7.82 24.12
CA SER A 275 14.46 -8.94 24.45
C SER A 275 13.10 -8.48 24.97
N VAL A 276 12.05 -8.65 24.18
CA VAL A 276 10.67 -8.29 24.58
C VAL A 276 10.11 -9.23 25.67
N ALA A 277 10.80 -10.32 25.98
CA ALA A 277 10.49 -11.14 27.13
C ALA A 277 10.99 -10.55 28.47
N HIS A 278 11.96 -9.62 28.43
CA HIS A 278 12.58 -9.06 29.61
C HIS A 278 11.75 -7.89 30.19
N PRO A 279 11.43 -7.88 31.50
CA PRO A 279 10.58 -6.83 32.12
C PRO A 279 11.09 -5.42 31.89
N VAL A 280 12.39 -5.16 32.01
CA VAL A 280 13.00 -3.83 31.77
C VAL A 280 12.77 -3.35 30.33
N VAL A 281 12.74 -4.27 29.36
CA VAL A 281 12.47 -3.93 27.96
C VAL A 281 10.98 -3.61 27.76
N LEU A 282 10.08 -4.31 28.44
CA LEU A 282 8.65 -3.93 28.42
C LEU A 282 8.43 -2.55 29.06
N GLU A 283 9.11 -2.24 30.19
CA GLU A 283 9.08 -0.91 30.78
C GLU A 283 9.62 0.17 29.81
N HIS A 284 10.70 -0.13 29.10
CA HIS A 284 11.26 0.74 28.06
C HIS A 284 10.24 1.08 26.96
N TYR A 285 9.56 0.07 26.44
CA TYR A 285 8.55 0.25 25.40
C TYR A 285 7.30 0.97 25.93
N ALA A 286 6.88 0.68 27.16
CA ALA A 286 5.80 1.39 27.84
C ALA A 286 6.14 2.89 27.99
N GLU A 287 7.35 3.22 28.46
CA GLU A 287 7.81 4.60 28.60
C GLU A 287 7.87 5.34 27.27
N MET A 288 8.41 4.70 26.22
CA MET A 288 8.41 5.30 24.88
C MET A 288 6.99 5.59 24.39
N MET A 289 6.07 4.62 24.55
CA MET A 289 4.69 4.80 24.14
C MET A 289 3.98 5.90 24.94
N GLU A 290 4.18 5.97 26.25
CA GLU A 290 3.65 7.04 27.09
C GLU A 290 4.20 8.40 26.66
N ASN A 291 5.52 8.51 26.43
CA ASN A 291 6.15 9.74 25.95
C ASN A 291 5.58 10.19 24.60
N LEU A 292 5.40 9.24 23.67
CA LEU A 292 4.80 9.54 22.37
C LEU A 292 3.36 10.03 22.53
N MET A 293 2.56 9.37 23.36
CA MET A 293 1.17 9.73 23.59
C MET A 293 0.99 11.05 24.32
N HIS A 294 1.93 11.45 25.18
CA HIS A 294 1.93 12.80 25.76
C HIS A 294 2.16 13.89 24.71
N GLU A 295 2.99 13.61 23.72
CA GLU A 295 3.31 14.52 22.63
C GLU A 295 2.23 14.55 21.53
N VAL A 296 1.55 13.41 21.30
CA VAL A 296 0.54 13.23 20.24
C VAL A 296 -0.68 12.46 20.81
N PRO A 297 -1.45 13.09 21.72
CA PRO A 297 -2.53 12.40 22.45
C PRO A 297 -3.70 11.92 21.59
N GLN A 298 -3.83 12.43 20.38
CA GLN A 298 -4.86 12.04 19.43
C GLN A 298 -4.60 10.70 18.73
N LEU A 299 -3.42 10.09 18.86
CA LEU A 299 -3.16 8.76 18.30
C LEU A 299 -4.19 7.74 18.80
N SER A 300 -4.78 7.02 17.88
CA SER A 300 -5.87 6.07 18.14
C SER A 300 -5.44 4.61 18.02
N TYR A 301 -4.39 4.32 17.25
CA TYR A 301 -3.86 2.96 17.08
C TYR A 301 -2.37 2.95 16.77
N MET A 302 -1.75 1.78 17.04
CA MET A 302 -0.44 1.40 16.54
C MET A 302 -0.53 0.02 15.89
N SER A 303 -0.19 -0.05 14.60
CA SER A 303 0.01 -1.30 13.87
C SER A 303 1.47 -1.73 13.96
N ILE A 304 1.68 -2.99 14.32
CA ILE A 304 2.99 -3.60 14.46
C ILE A 304 3.29 -4.46 13.25
N TRP A 305 4.33 -4.10 12.54
CA TRP A 305 4.92 -4.94 11.51
C TRP A 305 6.23 -5.53 12.01
N SER A 306 6.30 -6.82 12.19
CA SER A 306 7.43 -7.51 12.80
C SER A 306 8.56 -7.78 11.80
N ASN A 307 9.25 -6.72 11.36
CA ASN A 307 10.37 -6.82 10.39
C ASN A 307 10.05 -7.71 9.16
N ASP A 308 8.83 -7.65 8.66
CA ASP A 308 8.35 -8.35 7.48
C ASP A 308 8.37 -9.90 7.54
N SER A 309 8.74 -10.46 8.67
CA SER A 309 9.04 -11.90 8.75
C SER A 309 8.66 -12.57 10.06
N GLY A 310 8.01 -11.86 10.99
CA GLY A 310 7.83 -12.34 12.36
C GLY A 310 9.09 -12.24 13.23
N ALA A 311 10.19 -11.71 12.68
CA ALA A 311 11.40 -11.52 13.44
C ALA A 311 11.23 -10.49 14.57
N GLY A 312 11.99 -10.66 15.65
CA GLY A 312 12.00 -9.74 16.79
C GLY A 312 11.33 -10.28 18.04
N PHE A 313 10.56 -11.33 17.93
CA PHE A 313 9.97 -12.04 19.07
C PHE A 313 10.72 -13.35 19.31
N GLU A 314 11.25 -13.54 20.50
CA GLU A 314 12.02 -14.74 20.85
C GLU A 314 11.20 -15.98 20.66
N TYR A 315 11.82 -16.99 20.05
CA TYR A 315 11.29 -18.34 19.81
C TYR A 315 10.10 -18.43 18.84
N THR A 316 9.65 -17.33 18.26
CA THR A 316 8.69 -17.39 17.15
C THR A 316 9.31 -18.02 15.92
N ASN A 317 8.47 -18.62 15.09
CA ASN A 317 8.91 -19.19 13.83
C ASN A 317 9.03 -18.08 12.76
N SER A 318 10.20 -17.47 12.68
CA SER A 318 10.47 -16.48 11.62
C SER A 318 10.44 -17.13 10.24
N LEU A 319 10.01 -16.38 9.22
CA LEU A 319 10.12 -16.78 7.80
C LEU A 319 11.57 -17.09 7.38
N TYR A 320 12.56 -16.57 8.10
CA TYR A 320 13.97 -16.73 7.78
C TYR A 320 14.69 -17.56 8.84
N VAL A 321 15.34 -18.62 8.36
CA VAL A 321 16.10 -19.57 9.19
C VAL A 321 17.15 -18.86 10.05
N GLY A 322 17.25 -19.30 11.31
CA GLY A 322 18.27 -18.82 12.25
C GLY A 322 17.99 -17.46 12.88
N ARG A 323 16.81 -16.90 12.69
CA ARG A 323 16.35 -15.70 13.40
C ARG A 323 15.67 -16.09 14.73
N ASN A 324 15.33 -15.08 15.50
CA ASN A 324 14.57 -15.22 16.76
C ASN A 324 15.25 -16.07 17.84
N GLY A 325 16.56 -15.94 18.03
CA GLY A 325 17.25 -16.41 19.22
C GLY A 325 17.48 -17.90 19.32
N GLY A 326 17.61 -18.60 18.19
CA GLY A 326 18.00 -20.02 18.21
C GLY A 326 16.86 -20.96 18.58
N GLY A 327 15.64 -20.63 18.22
CA GLY A 327 14.46 -21.48 18.42
C GLY A 327 14.61 -22.92 17.91
N TYR A 328 15.53 -23.15 16.97
CA TYR A 328 15.88 -24.49 16.51
C TYR A 328 16.46 -25.37 17.58
N LEU A 329 17.38 -24.88 18.41
CA LEU A 329 17.98 -25.67 19.50
C LEU A 329 16.94 -26.03 20.54
N VAL A 330 16.01 -25.13 20.80
CA VAL A 330 14.91 -25.40 21.74
C VAL A 330 13.94 -26.45 21.17
N ARG A 331 13.69 -26.43 19.88
CA ARG A 331 12.78 -27.33 19.17
C ARG A 331 13.26 -28.79 19.16
N GLU A 332 14.55 -29.05 19.27
CA GLU A 332 15.07 -30.41 19.40
C GLU A 332 14.58 -31.13 20.67
N TRP A 333 14.17 -30.37 21.69
CA TRP A 333 13.84 -30.93 23.00
C TRP A 333 12.41 -30.62 23.47
N LEU A 334 11.73 -29.67 22.84
CA LEU A 334 10.36 -29.29 23.12
C LEU A 334 9.50 -29.45 21.87
N ALA A 335 8.22 -29.79 22.05
CA ALA A 335 7.29 -29.85 20.94
C ALA A 335 7.09 -28.44 20.36
N ALA A 336 7.06 -28.31 19.02
CA ALA A 336 6.88 -27.02 18.32
C ALA A 336 5.65 -26.24 18.83
N LYS A 337 4.55 -26.95 19.12
CA LYS A 337 3.33 -26.34 19.68
C LYS A 337 3.52 -25.69 21.07
N ASP A 338 4.39 -26.28 21.91
CA ASP A 338 4.63 -25.77 23.26
C ASP A 338 5.54 -24.51 23.20
N ILE A 339 6.50 -24.51 22.28
CA ILE A 339 7.35 -23.36 22.00
C ILE A 339 6.50 -22.22 21.41
N ALA A 340 5.64 -22.51 20.45
CA ALA A 340 4.75 -21.54 19.83
C ALA A 340 3.80 -20.92 20.86
N ALA A 341 3.26 -21.72 21.79
CA ALA A 341 2.42 -21.21 22.88
C ALA A 341 3.19 -20.21 23.77
N ALA A 342 4.43 -20.53 24.15
CA ALA A 342 5.27 -19.67 24.97
C ALA A 342 5.67 -18.37 24.20
N ALA A 343 6.02 -18.48 22.93
CA ALA A 343 6.36 -17.34 22.08
C ALA A 343 5.16 -16.39 21.91
N ALA A 344 3.97 -16.93 21.70
CA ALA A 344 2.74 -16.15 21.59
C ALA A 344 2.43 -15.36 22.87
N ILE A 345 2.74 -15.89 24.05
CA ILE A 345 2.57 -15.16 25.32
C ILE A 345 3.43 -13.89 25.33
N ASN A 346 4.69 -13.97 24.91
CA ASN A 346 5.58 -12.82 24.89
C ASN A 346 5.12 -11.77 23.87
N LEU A 347 4.68 -12.21 22.69
CA LEU A 347 4.14 -11.33 21.67
C LEU A 347 2.89 -10.58 22.15
N VAL A 348 1.92 -11.30 22.70
CA VAL A 348 0.68 -10.67 23.20
C VAL A 348 0.97 -9.75 24.39
N ARG A 349 1.92 -10.13 25.26
CA ARG A 349 2.37 -9.28 26.37
C ARG A 349 2.97 -7.95 25.87
N PHE A 350 3.77 -8.01 24.80
CA PHE A 350 4.31 -6.81 24.17
C PHE A 350 3.18 -5.92 23.61
N MET A 351 2.23 -6.48 22.90
CA MET A 351 1.07 -5.73 22.41
C MET A 351 0.27 -5.08 23.56
N LYS A 352 0.03 -5.85 24.64
CA LYS A 352 -0.64 -5.32 25.85
C LYS A 352 0.13 -4.16 26.47
N THR A 353 1.44 -4.28 26.58
CA THR A 353 2.30 -3.23 27.12
C THR A 353 2.12 -1.92 26.36
N LEU A 354 2.13 -1.95 25.05
CA LEU A 354 1.95 -0.76 24.21
C LEU A 354 0.51 -0.22 24.29
N ARG A 355 -0.49 -1.09 24.23
CA ARG A 355 -1.91 -0.69 24.39
C ARG A 355 -2.15 -0.03 25.73
N ASP A 356 -1.72 -0.64 26.84
CA ASP A 356 -1.99 -0.16 28.19
C ASP A 356 -1.27 1.16 28.45
N ALA A 357 -0.06 1.32 27.94
CA ALA A 357 0.66 2.59 27.97
C ALA A 357 -0.08 3.68 27.20
N GLY A 358 -0.53 3.38 25.98
CA GLY A 358 -1.32 4.30 25.16
C GLY A 358 -2.66 4.69 25.80
N ARG A 359 -3.31 3.72 26.47
CA ARG A 359 -4.61 3.95 27.15
C ARG A 359 -4.55 4.82 28.40
N LYS A 360 -3.38 5.06 28.95
CA LYS A 360 -3.23 6.06 30.03
C LYS A 360 -3.60 7.47 29.56
N ILE A 361 -3.42 7.76 28.28
CA ILE A 361 -3.69 9.06 27.68
C ILE A 361 -4.96 9.02 26.81
N ASN A 362 -5.08 8.03 25.91
CA ASN A 362 -6.26 7.83 25.09
C ASN A 362 -6.93 6.47 25.44
N PRO A 363 -8.01 6.43 26.22
CA PRO A 363 -8.65 5.20 26.67
C PRO A 363 -9.14 4.28 25.54
N ARG A 364 -9.24 4.81 24.31
CA ARG A 364 -9.65 4.05 23.11
C ARG A 364 -8.47 3.57 22.26
N PHE A 365 -7.23 3.78 22.72
CA PHE A 365 -6.04 3.35 21.98
C PHE A 365 -6.01 1.84 21.79
N ARG A 366 -5.59 1.41 20.60
CA ARG A 366 -5.56 0.01 20.16
C ARG A 366 -4.18 -0.35 19.60
N THR A 367 -3.78 -1.60 19.75
CA THR A 367 -2.61 -2.17 19.05
C THR A 367 -3.07 -3.30 18.15
N LEU A 368 -2.47 -3.41 16.99
CA LEU A 368 -2.76 -4.50 16.07
C LEU A 368 -1.48 -5.08 15.49
N ILE A 369 -1.50 -6.36 15.13
CA ILE A 369 -0.37 -7.06 14.54
C ILE A 369 -0.81 -7.91 13.35
N ARG A 370 0.03 -7.97 12.32
CA ARG A 370 -0.18 -8.86 11.19
C ARG A 370 0.09 -10.30 11.60
N LEU A 371 -0.88 -11.20 11.37
CA LEU A 371 -0.76 -12.61 11.74
C LEU A 371 0.02 -13.47 10.74
N GLU A 372 0.12 -13.04 9.49
CA GLU A 372 0.72 -13.80 8.39
C GLU A 372 2.10 -14.43 8.72
N PRO A 373 3.05 -13.72 9.35
CA PRO A 373 4.36 -14.31 9.62
C PRO A 373 4.39 -15.30 10.79
N PHE A 374 3.31 -15.46 11.54
CA PHE A 374 3.25 -16.28 12.75
C PHE A 374 2.52 -17.61 12.51
N TRP A 375 3.12 -18.49 11.69
CA TRP A 375 2.50 -19.74 11.24
C TRP A 375 2.15 -20.72 12.34
N GLU A 376 3.06 -20.93 13.29
CA GLU A 376 2.86 -21.87 14.40
C GLU A 376 2.18 -21.20 15.60
N GLU A 377 2.42 -19.91 15.80
CA GLU A 377 1.94 -19.11 16.91
C GLU A 377 0.51 -18.59 16.69
N HIS A 378 0.02 -18.57 15.46
CA HIS A 378 -1.22 -17.95 15.03
C HIS A 378 -2.40 -18.26 15.95
N ASP A 379 -2.69 -19.55 16.19
CA ASP A 379 -3.81 -19.98 17.04
C ASP A 379 -3.64 -19.61 18.51
N HIS A 380 -2.39 -19.55 18.97
CA HIS A 380 -2.06 -19.16 20.33
C HIS A 380 -2.17 -17.65 20.52
N ILE A 381 -1.85 -16.85 19.49
CA ILE A 381 -1.98 -15.39 19.53
C ILE A 381 -3.46 -15.02 19.61
N TRP A 382 -4.29 -15.41 18.63
CA TRP A 382 -5.67 -14.93 18.57
C TRP A 382 -6.51 -15.32 19.78
N LYS A 383 -6.24 -16.49 20.39
CA LYS A 383 -6.95 -16.95 21.60
C LYS A 383 -6.72 -16.07 22.81
N GLN A 384 -5.60 -15.35 22.86
CA GLN A 384 -5.21 -14.47 23.95
C GLN A 384 -5.61 -12.99 23.71
N LEU A 385 -6.19 -12.68 22.54
CA LEU A 385 -6.62 -11.32 22.24
C LEU A 385 -7.81 -10.91 23.08
N GLU A 386 -7.82 -9.65 23.43
CA GLU A 386 -8.84 -9.00 24.25
C GLU A 386 -9.06 -7.57 23.75
N ASP A 387 -9.95 -6.80 24.38
CA ASP A 387 -10.28 -5.45 23.95
C ASP A 387 -9.06 -4.58 23.66
N GLY A 388 -9.02 -4.05 22.44
CA GLY A 388 -7.95 -3.17 21.95
C GLY A 388 -6.67 -3.89 21.53
N LEU A 389 -6.67 -5.22 21.45
CA LEU A 389 -5.63 -6.00 20.77
C LEU A 389 -6.22 -6.60 19.50
N ASP A 390 -5.80 -6.10 18.36
CA ASP A 390 -6.34 -6.46 17.05
C ASP A 390 -5.32 -7.18 16.19
N VAL A 391 -5.80 -7.76 15.11
CA VAL A 391 -4.95 -8.43 14.12
C VAL A 391 -5.27 -7.98 12.71
N GLU A 392 -4.30 -8.12 11.81
CA GLU A 392 -4.49 -8.04 10.37
C GLU A 392 -4.48 -9.43 9.77
N VAL A 393 -5.46 -9.70 8.90
CA VAL A 393 -5.57 -10.92 8.10
C VAL A 393 -5.39 -10.57 6.62
N SER A 394 -4.77 -11.44 5.84
CA SER A 394 -4.16 -11.06 4.57
C SER A 394 -4.44 -12.01 3.40
N SER A 395 -5.36 -12.96 3.51
CA SER A 395 -5.63 -13.91 2.42
C SER A 395 -6.11 -13.26 1.12
N LEU A 396 -6.70 -12.07 1.19
CA LEU A 396 -7.07 -11.30 -0.02
C LEU A 396 -5.90 -10.56 -0.69
N LEU A 397 -4.72 -10.59 -0.12
CA LEU A 397 -3.53 -9.93 -0.65
C LEU A 397 -2.37 -10.91 -0.82
N THR A 398 -2.04 -11.64 0.23
CA THR A 398 -0.86 -12.51 0.30
C THR A 398 -1.27 -13.98 0.39
N LYS A 399 -0.30 -14.83 0.67
CA LYS A 399 -0.54 -16.25 0.84
C LYS A 399 -1.41 -16.50 2.07
N GLY A 400 -2.50 -17.25 1.88
CA GLY A 400 -3.27 -17.85 2.96
C GLY A 400 -2.59 -19.09 3.54
N TRP A 401 -3.28 -19.77 4.45
CA TRP A 401 -2.80 -20.96 5.17
C TRP A 401 -3.25 -22.25 4.50
N ASP A 402 -4.49 -22.29 4.03
CA ASP A 402 -5.18 -23.48 3.54
C ASP A 402 -5.66 -23.35 2.09
N LEU A 403 -5.69 -22.14 1.52
CA LEU A 403 -6.21 -21.93 0.17
C LEU A 403 -5.25 -22.46 -0.89
N ALA A 404 -5.79 -23.25 -1.80
CA ALA A 404 -5.12 -23.64 -3.03
C ALA A 404 -5.37 -22.56 -4.08
N TYR A 405 -4.54 -21.53 -4.09
CA TYR A 405 -4.64 -20.45 -5.09
C TYR A 405 -4.26 -20.96 -6.47
N LYS A 406 -5.28 -21.27 -7.28
CA LYS A 406 -5.08 -21.67 -8.68
C LYS A 406 -5.12 -20.45 -9.58
N HIS A 407 -4.30 -20.48 -10.62
CA HIS A 407 -4.38 -19.45 -11.66
C HIS A 407 -5.74 -19.53 -12.38
N PRO A 408 -6.49 -18.42 -12.55
CA PRO A 408 -7.84 -18.47 -13.08
C PRO A 408 -7.91 -18.90 -14.56
N LYS A 409 -6.81 -18.79 -15.32
CA LYS A 409 -6.77 -19.10 -16.74
C LYS A 409 -5.85 -20.27 -17.09
N TYR A 410 -4.71 -20.42 -16.44
CA TYR A 410 -3.66 -21.37 -16.81
C TYR A 410 -3.54 -22.47 -15.76
N GLU A 411 -4.06 -23.67 -16.09
CA GLU A 411 -4.08 -24.81 -15.15
C GLU A 411 -2.68 -25.32 -14.77
N GLU A 412 -1.71 -25.18 -15.68
CA GLU A 412 -0.31 -25.57 -15.47
C GLU A 412 0.46 -24.62 -14.56
N VAL A 413 -0.05 -23.42 -14.33
CA VAL A 413 0.51 -22.50 -13.35
C VAL A 413 0.19 -23.06 -11.95
N PRO A 414 1.21 -23.36 -11.15
CA PRO A 414 0.98 -23.97 -9.85
C PRO A 414 0.27 -23.01 -8.91
N GLN A 415 0.16 -23.39 -7.67
CA GLN A 415 -0.38 -22.53 -6.63
C GLN A 415 0.17 -21.10 -6.73
N ILE A 416 -0.71 -20.12 -6.89
CA ILE A 416 -0.38 -18.71 -6.85
C ILE A 416 -0.72 -18.14 -5.46
N PHE A 417 0.03 -17.16 -5.00
CA PHE A 417 -0.21 -16.47 -3.75
C PHE A 417 0.30 -15.02 -3.84
N GLY A 418 -0.21 -14.16 -2.97
CA GLY A 418 0.14 -12.75 -3.00
C GLY A 418 -0.30 -12.06 -4.28
N THR A 419 -1.53 -12.30 -4.72
CA THR A 419 -2.04 -11.77 -6.00
C THR A 419 -3.38 -11.07 -5.83
N ALA A 420 -3.59 -10.02 -6.64
CA ALA A 420 -4.86 -9.33 -6.73
C ALA A 420 -5.99 -10.19 -7.37
N LEU A 421 -5.66 -11.29 -8.02
CA LEU A 421 -6.64 -12.18 -8.67
C LEU A 421 -7.57 -12.89 -7.68
N TYR A 422 -7.18 -13.04 -6.42
CA TYR A 422 -7.98 -13.75 -5.42
C TYR A 422 -8.90 -12.84 -4.64
N SER A 423 -10.13 -13.31 -4.46
CA SER A 423 -11.16 -12.66 -3.64
C SER A 423 -11.78 -13.61 -2.60
N GLU A 424 -11.16 -14.77 -2.33
CA GLU A 424 -11.66 -15.73 -1.36
C GLU A 424 -10.93 -15.60 -0.01
N PHE A 425 -11.71 -15.73 1.07
CA PHE A 425 -11.15 -15.80 2.42
C PHE A 425 -10.72 -17.21 2.77
N GLU A 426 -9.59 -17.32 3.42
CA GLU A 426 -9.16 -18.52 4.06
C GLU A 426 -10.07 -18.90 5.25
N ARG A 427 -10.31 -20.21 5.45
CA ARG A 427 -11.18 -20.71 6.51
C ARG A 427 -10.70 -20.30 7.91
N ARG A 428 -9.39 -20.34 8.14
CA ARG A 428 -8.80 -19.96 9.43
C ARG A 428 -9.03 -18.48 9.74
N GLU A 429 -8.85 -17.59 8.77
CA GLU A 429 -9.13 -16.17 8.94
C GLU A 429 -10.61 -15.88 9.21
N GLN A 430 -11.51 -16.62 8.57
CA GLN A 430 -12.95 -16.51 8.86
C GLN A 430 -13.26 -16.89 10.30
N THR A 431 -12.61 -17.95 10.82
CA THR A 431 -12.73 -18.36 12.23
C THR A 431 -12.23 -17.28 13.17
N VAL A 432 -11.07 -16.67 12.87
CA VAL A 432 -10.50 -15.57 13.66
C VAL A 432 -11.47 -14.39 13.72
N MET A 433 -12.00 -13.95 12.57
CA MET A 433 -12.95 -12.83 12.53
C MET A 433 -14.21 -13.09 13.39
N GLN A 434 -14.74 -14.31 13.36
CA GLN A 434 -15.91 -14.69 14.16
C GLN A 434 -15.60 -14.71 15.67
N ASP A 435 -14.46 -15.28 16.06
CA ASP A 435 -14.05 -15.39 17.46
C ASP A 435 -13.76 -14.03 18.10
N LEU A 436 -13.19 -13.09 17.34
CA LEU A 436 -12.79 -11.80 17.86
C LEU A 436 -13.96 -10.83 18.05
N ALA A 437 -15.03 -10.98 17.28
CA ALA A 437 -16.20 -10.10 17.33
C ALA A 437 -16.83 -9.98 18.74
N GLY A 438 -16.75 -11.03 19.56
CA GLY A 438 -17.26 -11.06 20.95
C GLY A 438 -16.29 -10.58 22.03
N LYS A 439 -15.03 -10.27 21.67
CA LYS A 439 -13.95 -9.99 22.64
C LYS A 439 -13.54 -8.52 22.72
N GLY A 440 -14.18 -7.65 21.95
CA GLY A 440 -13.76 -6.25 21.83
C GLY A 440 -12.50 -6.08 20.97
N SER A 441 -12.03 -7.15 20.33
CA SER A 441 -10.97 -7.19 19.33
C SER A 441 -11.53 -7.16 17.92
N SER A 442 -10.73 -6.75 16.94
CA SER A 442 -11.09 -6.82 15.52
C SER A 442 -10.04 -7.54 14.69
N ALA A 443 -10.47 -8.05 13.54
CA ALA A 443 -9.59 -8.47 12.47
C ALA A 443 -9.75 -7.50 11.31
N ASP A 444 -8.71 -6.73 11.02
CA ASP A 444 -8.65 -5.86 9.85
C ASP A 444 -8.29 -6.71 8.63
N VAL A 445 -9.03 -6.54 7.55
CA VAL A 445 -8.81 -7.35 6.35
C VAL A 445 -8.01 -6.58 5.33
N TYR A 446 -6.89 -7.14 4.96
CA TYR A 446 -5.96 -6.59 3.99
C TYR A 446 -6.42 -6.85 2.55
N PHE A 447 -6.41 -5.83 1.71
CA PHE A 447 -6.68 -5.98 0.29
C PHE A 447 -5.88 -5.00 -0.56
N VAL A 448 -5.80 -5.25 -1.87
CA VAL A 448 -5.05 -4.41 -2.80
C VAL A 448 -5.99 -3.54 -3.60
N PRO A 449 -5.97 -2.24 -3.41
CA PRO A 449 -6.31 -1.30 -4.46
C PRO A 449 -5.26 -0.21 -4.64
N GLY A 450 -4.31 -0.18 -3.74
CA GLY A 450 -3.24 0.81 -3.76
C GLY A 450 -2.16 0.49 -4.78
N ILE A 451 -1.05 1.18 -4.67
CA ILE A 451 0.09 1.02 -5.57
C ILE A 451 0.80 -0.30 -5.30
N LEU A 452 1.02 -0.62 -4.02
CA LEU A 452 1.71 -1.85 -3.61
C LEU A 452 0.90 -3.09 -3.96
N GLY A 453 1.54 -4.05 -4.59
CA GLY A 453 1.04 -5.39 -4.79
C GLY A 453 0.45 -5.72 -6.15
N ASN A 454 0.36 -4.76 -7.09
CA ASN A 454 -0.12 -5.05 -8.46
C ASN A 454 0.92 -4.72 -9.52
N HIS A 455 1.06 -3.46 -9.89
CA HIS A 455 1.88 -3.03 -11.03
C HIS A 455 2.93 -2.00 -10.63
N GLU A 456 3.54 -2.15 -9.47
CA GLU A 456 4.54 -1.21 -9.01
C GLU A 456 5.73 -1.05 -9.98
N PRO A 457 6.19 0.17 -10.18
CA PRO A 457 5.85 1.42 -9.50
C PRO A 457 4.78 2.25 -10.18
N LEU A 458 3.96 1.66 -11.05
CA LEU A 458 2.93 2.36 -11.82
C LEU A 458 1.77 2.79 -10.92
N MET A 459 1.19 3.94 -11.23
CA MET A 459 0.04 4.50 -10.51
C MET A 459 -1.21 4.57 -11.38
N GLY A 460 -2.35 4.48 -10.73
CA GLY A 460 -3.64 4.73 -11.37
C GLY A 460 -4.02 3.73 -12.47
N ILE A 461 -3.36 2.58 -12.54
CA ILE A 461 -3.72 1.50 -13.46
C ILE A 461 -5.11 0.99 -13.09
N ALA A 462 -6.00 0.93 -14.07
CA ALA A 462 -7.37 0.53 -13.85
C ALA A 462 -7.52 -0.99 -13.73
N PHE A 463 -8.10 -1.45 -12.63
CA PHE A 463 -8.56 -2.84 -12.45
C PHE A 463 -9.80 -2.88 -11.53
N PRO A 464 -10.86 -2.14 -11.89
CA PRO A 464 -12.01 -1.89 -11.05
C PRO A 464 -12.80 -3.14 -10.69
N ARG A 465 -12.86 -4.16 -11.56
CA ARG A 465 -13.59 -5.41 -11.30
C ARG A 465 -12.91 -6.25 -10.23
N LEU A 466 -11.56 -6.36 -10.28
CA LEU A 466 -10.79 -7.08 -9.27
C LEU A 466 -10.93 -6.42 -7.89
N VAL A 467 -10.89 -5.10 -7.82
CA VAL A 467 -11.13 -4.35 -6.59
C VAL A 467 -12.55 -4.60 -6.07
N PHE A 468 -13.55 -4.47 -6.93
CA PHE A 468 -14.95 -4.64 -6.57
C PHE A 468 -15.26 -6.05 -6.03
N GLN A 469 -14.68 -7.09 -6.64
CA GLN A 469 -14.84 -8.48 -6.16
C GLN A 469 -14.34 -8.64 -4.72
N LYS A 470 -13.17 -8.08 -4.39
CA LYS A 470 -12.63 -8.10 -3.02
C LYS A 470 -13.52 -7.35 -2.03
N LEU A 471 -13.97 -6.14 -2.40
CA LEU A 471 -14.89 -5.35 -1.56
C LEU A 471 -16.20 -6.10 -1.31
N LYS A 472 -16.73 -6.75 -2.33
CA LYS A 472 -17.96 -7.54 -2.22
C LYS A 472 -17.78 -8.74 -1.28
N GLU A 473 -16.71 -9.49 -1.44
CA GLU A 473 -16.40 -10.63 -0.56
C GLU A 473 -16.23 -10.19 0.90
N MET A 474 -15.50 -9.11 1.15
CA MET A 474 -15.38 -8.55 2.50
C MET A 474 -16.73 -8.14 3.09
N ALA A 475 -17.58 -7.50 2.31
CA ALA A 475 -18.91 -7.09 2.75
C ALA A 475 -19.82 -8.29 3.04
N GLU A 476 -19.79 -9.33 2.21
CA GLU A 476 -20.56 -10.57 2.41
C GLU A 476 -20.14 -11.32 3.68
N ARG A 477 -18.86 -11.21 4.08
CA ARG A 477 -18.32 -11.74 5.34
C ARG A 477 -18.48 -10.83 6.55
N ASN A 478 -19.14 -9.67 6.37
CA ASN A 478 -19.36 -8.66 7.41
C ASN A 478 -18.04 -8.19 8.06
N VAL A 479 -17.02 -7.94 7.25
CA VAL A 479 -15.77 -7.34 7.70
C VAL A 479 -16.03 -5.96 8.29
N ASP A 480 -15.53 -5.70 9.47
CA ASP A 480 -15.67 -4.40 10.15
C ASP A 480 -14.70 -3.36 9.58
N THR A 481 -13.43 -3.73 9.40
CA THR A 481 -12.39 -2.82 8.90
C THR A 481 -11.70 -3.40 7.67
N ALA A 482 -11.78 -2.66 6.56
CA ALA A 482 -11.03 -2.93 5.34
C ALA A 482 -9.72 -2.14 5.36
N ALA A 483 -8.57 -2.85 5.20
CA ALA A 483 -7.25 -2.26 5.18
C ALA A 483 -6.66 -2.33 3.76
N TYR A 484 -6.36 -1.19 3.14
CA TYR A 484 -5.84 -1.15 1.78
C TYR A 484 -4.37 -0.77 1.75
N GLN A 485 -3.58 -1.60 1.06
CA GLN A 485 -2.13 -1.46 0.98
C GLN A 485 -1.72 -0.36 0.00
N GLY A 486 -0.71 0.41 0.38
CA GLY A 486 -0.10 1.43 -0.45
C GLY A 486 -0.72 2.81 -0.33
N GLY A 487 -1.75 2.97 0.51
CA GLY A 487 -2.43 4.25 0.70
C GLY A 487 -3.31 4.67 -0.48
N ALA A 488 -3.79 5.90 -0.43
CA ALA A 488 -4.57 6.49 -1.52
C ALA A 488 -3.68 7.32 -2.44
N THR A 489 -3.87 7.17 -3.74
CA THR A 489 -3.17 8.00 -4.73
C THR A 489 -3.78 9.40 -4.75
N PRO A 490 -3.01 10.47 -4.50
CA PRO A 490 -3.52 11.83 -4.58
C PRO A 490 -4.07 12.16 -5.97
N ARG A 491 -5.12 12.98 -6.04
CA ARG A 491 -5.71 13.40 -7.32
C ARG A 491 -4.73 14.13 -8.24
N SER A 492 -3.75 14.82 -7.70
CA SER A 492 -2.67 15.44 -8.46
C SER A 492 -1.78 14.44 -9.21
N PHE A 493 -1.76 13.19 -8.77
CA PHE A 493 -1.01 12.11 -9.40
C PHE A 493 -1.87 11.24 -10.32
N ALA A 494 -3.10 10.93 -9.92
CA ALA A 494 -4.01 10.12 -10.73
C ALA A 494 -5.45 10.67 -10.63
N PRO A 495 -5.76 11.72 -11.40
CA PRO A 495 -7.05 12.40 -11.33
C PRO A 495 -8.23 11.52 -11.78
N PHE A 496 -7.98 10.53 -12.62
CA PHE A 496 -8.96 9.64 -13.23
C PHE A 496 -8.78 8.18 -12.76
N ASN A 497 -8.58 7.98 -11.43
CA ASN A 497 -8.38 6.66 -10.85
C ASN A 497 -9.73 5.98 -10.54
N ILE A 498 -10.19 5.12 -11.45
CA ILE A 498 -11.47 4.43 -11.31
C ILE A 498 -11.50 3.46 -10.11
N ASN A 499 -10.37 2.87 -9.72
CA ASN A 499 -10.32 1.96 -8.57
C ASN A 499 -10.71 2.69 -7.28
N GLN A 500 -10.19 3.90 -7.05
CA GLN A 500 -10.52 4.71 -5.88
C GLN A 500 -11.99 5.16 -5.90
N GLU A 501 -12.53 5.47 -7.07
CA GLU A 501 -13.95 5.81 -7.21
C GLU A 501 -14.86 4.61 -6.89
N VAL A 502 -14.47 3.39 -7.29
CA VAL A 502 -15.18 2.14 -6.94
C VAL A 502 -15.15 1.91 -5.43
N ILE A 503 -13.99 2.05 -4.78
CA ILE A 503 -13.86 1.90 -3.32
C ILE A 503 -14.78 2.88 -2.60
N ARG A 504 -14.73 4.15 -3.00
CA ARG A 504 -15.56 5.20 -2.41
C ARG A 504 -17.04 4.93 -2.62
N ALA A 505 -17.45 4.55 -3.83
CA ALA A 505 -18.84 4.28 -4.14
C ALA A 505 -19.38 3.07 -3.34
N PHE A 506 -18.60 1.99 -3.26
CA PHE A 506 -18.97 0.80 -2.51
C PHE A 506 -19.02 1.03 -1.00
N GLN A 507 -18.18 1.91 -0.47
CA GLN A 507 -18.19 2.29 0.94
C GLN A 507 -19.55 2.94 1.33
N PHE A 508 -20.17 3.66 0.41
CA PHE A 508 -21.47 4.36 0.68
C PHE A 508 -22.68 3.66 0.07
N ASP A 509 -22.47 2.65 -0.75
CA ASP A 509 -23.53 1.84 -1.37
C ASP A 509 -23.09 0.38 -1.51
N ARG A 510 -23.46 -0.45 -0.53
CA ARG A 510 -23.15 -1.89 -0.55
C ARG A 510 -23.81 -2.63 -1.73
N ALA A 511 -24.88 -2.09 -2.30
CA ALA A 511 -25.63 -2.66 -3.43
C ALA A 511 -25.16 -2.12 -4.78
N LEU A 512 -23.98 -1.47 -4.84
CA LEU A 512 -23.44 -0.84 -6.04
C LEU A 512 -23.50 -1.76 -7.26
N ASP A 513 -24.17 -1.30 -8.31
CA ASP A 513 -24.10 -1.92 -9.65
C ASP A 513 -22.86 -1.38 -10.39
N LEU A 514 -21.80 -2.18 -10.39
CA LEU A 514 -20.51 -1.77 -10.94
C LEU A 514 -20.56 -1.35 -12.43
N PRO A 515 -21.22 -2.09 -13.36
CA PRO A 515 -21.29 -1.66 -14.75
C PRO A 515 -21.92 -0.28 -14.93
N THR A 516 -23.08 -0.05 -14.31
CA THR A 516 -23.77 1.25 -14.35
C THR A 516 -22.92 2.35 -13.74
N PHE A 517 -22.24 2.07 -12.63
CA PHE A 517 -21.34 3.03 -11.98
C PHE A 517 -20.17 3.41 -12.87
N MET A 518 -19.47 2.41 -13.45
CA MET A 518 -18.33 2.64 -14.34
C MET A 518 -18.75 3.50 -15.55
N ARG A 519 -19.88 3.17 -16.19
CA ARG A 519 -20.38 3.94 -17.33
C ARG A 519 -20.70 5.38 -16.95
N ARG A 520 -21.36 5.61 -15.80
CA ARG A 520 -21.64 6.94 -15.29
C ARG A 520 -20.36 7.75 -15.07
N LYS A 521 -19.31 7.15 -14.49
CA LYS A 521 -18.02 7.79 -14.30
C LYS A 521 -17.31 8.07 -15.62
N ALA A 522 -17.40 7.18 -16.56
CA ALA A 522 -16.86 7.40 -17.90
C ALA A 522 -17.56 8.58 -18.60
N VAL A 523 -18.89 8.66 -18.52
CA VAL A 523 -19.65 9.82 -19.04
C VAL A 523 -19.19 11.13 -18.37
N GLU A 524 -19.01 11.13 -17.05
CA GLU A 524 -18.53 12.30 -16.29
C GLU A 524 -17.14 12.76 -16.76
N TRP A 525 -16.25 11.82 -17.07
CA TRP A 525 -14.85 12.13 -17.39
C TRP A 525 -14.58 12.40 -18.86
N ILE A 526 -15.29 11.71 -19.77
CA ILE A 526 -14.94 11.75 -21.19
C ILE A 526 -16.13 12.11 -22.11
N GLY A 527 -17.35 12.16 -21.57
CA GLY A 527 -18.58 12.41 -22.31
C GLY A 527 -19.26 11.13 -22.81
N GLU A 528 -20.54 11.27 -23.19
CA GLU A 528 -21.42 10.17 -23.56
C GLU A 528 -20.89 9.34 -24.74
N GLU A 529 -20.33 10.01 -25.76
CA GLU A 529 -19.90 9.36 -27.02
C GLU A 529 -18.70 8.40 -26.84
N LEU A 530 -17.87 8.62 -25.82
CA LEU A 530 -16.64 7.87 -25.58
C LEU A 530 -16.71 7.01 -24.31
N ALA A 531 -17.80 7.08 -23.57
CA ALA A 531 -17.96 6.41 -22.28
C ALA A 531 -17.79 4.89 -22.38
N ASP A 532 -18.44 4.26 -23.33
CA ASP A 532 -18.40 2.81 -23.49
C ASP A 532 -17.00 2.32 -23.93
N ASP A 533 -16.28 3.13 -24.71
CA ASP A 533 -14.89 2.85 -25.08
C ASP A 533 -13.96 2.96 -23.88
N LEU A 534 -14.15 3.94 -23.02
CA LEU A 534 -13.35 4.09 -21.79
C LEU A 534 -13.61 2.92 -20.82
N VAL A 535 -14.86 2.50 -20.65
CA VAL A 535 -15.18 1.32 -19.84
C VAL A 535 -14.53 0.06 -20.42
N ARG A 536 -14.55 -0.09 -21.76
CA ARG A 536 -13.89 -1.21 -22.43
C ARG A 536 -12.37 -1.18 -22.23
N LEU A 537 -11.76 0.00 -22.23
CA LEU A 537 -10.32 0.16 -21.92
C LEU A 537 -9.99 -0.33 -20.52
N TRP A 538 -10.77 0.07 -19.49
CA TRP A 538 -10.59 -0.43 -18.13
C TRP A 538 -10.76 -1.93 -18.01
N ASN A 539 -11.71 -2.52 -18.74
CA ASN A 539 -11.91 -3.97 -18.79
C ASN A 539 -10.70 -4.70 -19.41
N PHE A 540 -10.03 -4.11 -20.40
CA PHE A 540 -8.81 -4.68 -20.96
C PHE A 540 -7.68 -4.73 -19.91
N SER A 541 -7.55 -3.74 -19.05
CA SER A 541 -6.56 -3.75 -17.97
C SER A 541 -6.84 -4.85 -16.93
N ASP A 542 -8.11 -5.02 -16.52
CA ASP A 542 -8.54 -6.13 -15.65
C ASP A 542 -8.22 -7.49 -16.28
N GLU A 543 -8.53 -7.65 -17.57
CA GLU A 543 -8.34 -8.89 -18.29
C GLU A 543 -6.86 -9.20 -18.54
N ALA A 544 -6.05 -8.17 -18.82
CA ALA A 544 -4.61 -8.30 -18.98
C ALA A 544 -3.95 -8.87 -17.72
N TYR A 545 -4.39 -8.44 -16.53
CA TYR A 545 -3.88 -9.01 -15.29
C TYR A 545 -4.23 -10.50 -15.13
N THR A 546 -5.42 -10.91 -15.59
CA THR A 546 -5.82 -12.33 -15.63
C THR A 546 -5.00 -13.15 -16.62
N PHE A 547 -4.47 -12.50 -17.67
CA PHE A 547 -3.61 -13.16 -18.68
C PHE A 547 -2.12 -13.14 -18.33
N PHE A 548 -1.77 -12.61 -17.17
CA PHE A 548 -0.39 -12.58 -16.70
C PHE A 548 -0.04 -13.91 -16.01
N PRO A 549 0.83 -14.76 -16.61
CA PRO A 549 1.00 -16.16 -16.21
C PRO A 549 2.02 -16.36 -15.09
N ILE A 550 2.42 -15.31 -14.40
CA ILE A 550 3.39 -15.40 -13.32
C ILE A 550 2.68 -15.84 -12.02
N PRO A 551 3.20 -16.86 -11.32
CA PRO A 551 2.47 -17.53 -10.24
C PRO A 551 2.24 -16.70 -8.99
N ILE A 552 3.00 -15.62 -8.77
CA ILE A 552 2.80 -14.72 -7.64
C ILE A 552 3.11 -13.27 -8.00
N TRP A 553 2.34 -12.35 -7.43
CA TRP A 553 2.53 -10.92 -7.64
C TRP A 553 3.92 -10.43 -7.20
N ILE A 554 4.50 -11.04 -6.17
CA ILE A 554 5.85 -10.73 -5.69
C ILE A 554 6.90 -10.87 -6.80
N TYR A 555 6.76 -11.85 -7.69
CA TYR A 555 7.69 -12.03 -8.80
C TYR A 555 7.56 -10.91 -9.82
N SER A 556 6.34 -10.60 -10.21
CA SER A 556 6.10 -9.50 -11.12
C SER A 556 6.45 -8.16 -10.49
N GLY A 557 5.93 -7.88 -9.31
CA GLY A 557 6.23 -6.65 -8.57
C GLY A 557 7.72 -6.54 -8.21
N TRP A 558 8.30 -7.57 -7.61
CA TRP A 558 9.69 -7.55 -7.20
C TRP A 558 10.66 -7.59 -8.36
N GLY A 559 10.31 -8.21 -9.46
CA GLY A 559 11.09 -8.11 -10.68
C GLY A 559 11.33 -6.65 -11.07
N VAL A 560 10.28 -5.85 -11.12
CA VAL A 560 10.38 -4.41 -11.38
C VAL A 560 10.88 -3.66 -10.14
N TRP A 561 10.56 -4.11 -8.95
CA TRP A 561 11.07 -3.57 -7.68
C TRP A 561 12.59 -3.61 -7.60
N TYR A 562 13.22 -4.69 -8.06
CA TYR A 562 14.68 -4.77 -8.18
C TYR A 562 15.23 -3.89 -9.30
N ARG A 563 14.42 -2.91 -9.72
CA ARG A 563 14.79 -1.87 -10.69
C ARG A 563 15.08 -2.42 -12.07
N LEU A 564 14.34 -3.45 -12.46
CA LEU A 564 14.51 -4.07 -13.78
C LEU A 564 14.27 -3.08 -14.92
N PHE A 565 13.48 -2.02 -14.71
CA PHE A 565 13.35 -0.97 -15.69
C PHE A 565 14.68 -0.35 -16.09
N ILE A 566 15.63 -0.25 -15.17
CA ILE A 566 16.93 0.38 -15.39
C ILE A 566 18.10 -0.59 -15.42
N ARG A 567 17.91 -1.85 -15.03
CA ARG A 567 18.96 -2.88 -15.04
C ARG A 567 19.13 -3.45 -16.45
N PRO A 568 20.38 -3.67 -16.93
CA PRO A 568 20.61 -4.37 -18.19
C PRO A 568 20.19 -5.84 -18.06
N ILE A 569 19.42 -6.33 -19.04
CA ILE A 569 18.97 -7.72 -19.14
C ILE A 569 19.69 -8.34 -20.34
N VAL A 570 20.77 -9.05 -20.10
CA VAL A 570 21.66 -9.61 -21.12
C VAL A 570 21.95 -11.09 -20.88
N PRO A 571 22.24 -11.90 -21.90
CA PRO A 571 22.49 -13.34 -21.74
C PRO A 571 23.73 -13.65 -20.89
N ASN A 572 24.71 -12.75 -20.89
CA ASN A 572 25.95 -12.88 -20.14
C ASN A 572 26.28 -11.59 -19.40
N VAL A 573 25.99 -11.56 -18.12
CA VAL A 573 26.27 -10.38 -17.26
C VAL A 573 27.78 -10.10 -17.14
N GLU A 574 28.63 -11.13 -17.25
CA GLU A 574 30.08 -10.97 -17.19
C GLU A 574 30.67 -10.23 -18.41
N ALA A 575 29.90 -10.14 -19.50
CA ALA A 575 30.32 -9.34 -20.66
C ALA A 575 30.20 -7.82 -20.39
N ILE A 576 29.45 -7.42 -19.37
CA ILE A 576 29.40 -6.03 -18.89
C ILE A 576 30.59 -5.82 -17.95
N SER A 577 31.26 -4.67 -18.07
CA SER A 577 32.43 -4.36 -17.22
C SER A 577 32.11 -4.43 -15.74
N GLU A 578 33.06 -4.80 -14.90
CA GLU A 578 32.89 -4.89 -13.45
C GLU A 578 32.44 -3.56 -12.84
N GLN A 579 32.97 -2.44 -13.33
CA GLN A 579 32.57 -1.10 -12.89
C GLN A 579 31.10 -0.84 -13.14
N GLU A 580 30.59 -1.22 -14.30
CA GLU A 580 29.16 -1.05 -14.64
C GLU A 580 28.27 -2.00 -13.86
N ARG A 581 28.71 -3.23 -13.61
CA ARG A 581 27.97 -4.17 -12.74
C ARG A 581 27.88 -3.66 -11.32
N ALA A 582 28.99 -3.17 -10.77
CA ALA A 582 29.04 -2.62 -9.41
C ALA A 582 28.09 -1.43 -9.21
N TYR A 583 27.79 -0.68 -10.27
CA TYR A 583 26.80 0.38 -10.21
C TYR A 583 25.41 -0.15 -9.80
N TYR A 584 25.01 -1.34 -10.24
CA TYR A 584 23.70 -1.90 -9.96
C TYR A 584 23.59 -2.57 -8.60
N GLU A 585 24.69 -2.81 -7.90
CA GLU A 585 24.66 -3.37 -6.54
C GLU A 585 23.91 -2.49 -5.55
N ASP A 586 23.97 -1.18 -5.71
CA ASP A 586 23.24 -0.24 -4.86
C ASP A 586 21.71 -0.29 -5.08
N PHE A 587 21.28 -0.94 -6.16
CA PHE A 587 19.89 -1.08 -6.55
C PHE A 587 19.32 -2.49 -6.31
N LEU A 588 20.20 -3.45 -5.95
CA LEU A 588 19.79 -4.81 -5.64
C LEU A 588 19.35 -4.91 -4.18
N LEU A 589 18.35 -5.70 -3.92
CA LEU A 589 18.15 -6.22 -2.59
C LEU A 589 19.33 -7.16 -2.30
N ALA A 590 19.98 -6.93 -1.18
CA ALA A 590 21.09 -7.73 -0.78
C ALA A 590 20.61 -9.11 -0.33
N THR A 591 20.80 -10.11 -1.14
CA THR A 591 20.88 -11.49 -0.65
C THR A 591 22.33 -11.78 -0.28
N THR A 592 22.56 -12.67 0.68
CA THR A 592 23.91 -13.13 1.03
C THR A 592 24.61 -13.83 -0.13
N HIS A 593 23.89 -14.16 -1.18
CA HIS A 593 24.35 -14.98 -2.28
C HIS A 593 24.47 -14.21 -3.61
N ASN A 594 23.82 -13.07 -3.76
CA ASN A 594 23.59 -12.43 -5.05
C ASN A 594 23.87 -10.93 -5.06
N ARG A 595 24.91 -10.50 -4.38
CA ARG A 595 25.17 -9.07 -4.17
C ARG A 595 25.72 -8.32 -5.37
N THR A 596 26.53 -9.01 -6.15
CA THR A 596 27.37 -8.37 -7.17
C THR A 596 26.91 -8.68 -8.58
N ARG A 597 25.82 -9.49 -8.72
CA ARG A 597 25.43 -10.02 -10.02
C ARG A 597 23.94 -9.89 -10.26
N VAL A 598 23.63 -9.60 -11.50
CA VAL A 598 22.27 -9.63 -12.02
C VAL A 598 21.97 -11.08 -12.43
N ASP A 599 21.57 -11.89 -11.47
CA ASP A 599 21.06 -13.23 -11.71
C ASP A 599 19.62 -13.33 -11.22
N PHE A 600 18.70 -13.26 -12.15
CA PHE A 600 17.28 -13.23 -11.84
C PHE A 600 16.75 -14.52 -11.24
N ARG A 601 17.46 -15.65 -11.36
CA ARG A 601 17.05 -16.91 -10.73
C ARG A 601 17.17 -16.84 -9.21
N TYR A 602 18.16 -16.12 -8.71
CA TYR A 602 18.44 -16.02 -7.28
C TYR A 602 18.08 -14.66 -6.67
N ASP A 603 17.59 -13.74 -7.49
CA ASP A 603 16.86 -12.58 -6.98
C ASP A 603 15.53 -13.05 -6.37
N VAL A 604 15.15 -12.43 -5.26
CA VAL A 604 13.88 -12.73 -4.62
C VAL A 604 12.74 -12.56 -5.63
N GLY A 605 12.00 -13.58 -5.84
CA GLY A 605 10.90 -13.58 -6.76
C GLY A 605 11.10 -14.42 -8.01
N PHE A 606 12.32 -14.71 -8.43
CA PHE A 606 12.58 -15.51 -9.63
C PHE A 606 13.17 -16.90 -9.39
N ASP A 607 13.64 -17.18 -8.20
CA ASP A 607 14.11 -18.52 -7.81
C ASP A 607 13.01 -19.59 -7.77
N LEU A 608 11.73 -19.18 -7.79
CA LEU A 608 10.59 -20.10 -7.86
C LEU A 608 10.10 -20.35 -9.29
N ILE A 609 10.65 -19.68 -10.32
CA ILE A 609 10.32 -19.95 -11.73
C ILE A 609 11.36 -20.91 -12.30
N GLU A 610 10.94 -22.12 -12.63
CA GLU A 610 11.76 -23.08 -13.36
C GLU A 610 11.78 -22.79 -14.86
N PRO A 611 12.86 -23.08 -15.59
CA PRO A 611 12.97 -22.79 -17.04
C PRO A 611 11.81 -23.29 -17.91
N PRO A 612 11.29 -24.52 -17.73
CA PRO A 612 10.13 -24.96 -18.51
C PRO A 612 8.87 -24.13 -18.29
N ARG A 613 8.61 -23.72 -17.03
CA ARG A 613 7.47 -22.85 -16.68
C ARG A 613 7.67 -21.44 -17.21
N ALA A 614 8.89 -20.93 -17.14
CA ALA A 614 9.22 -19.64 -17.74
C ALA A 614 8.99 -19.64 -19.26
N ALA A 615 9.33 -20.72 -19.95
CA ALA A 615 9.08 -20.86 -21.39
C ALA A 615 7.58 -20.87 -21.72
N LEU A 616 6.75 -21.56 -20.91
CA LEU A 616 5.28 -21.51 -21.04
C LEU A 616 4.72 -20.11 -20.76
N ALA A 617 5.22 -19.44 -19.72
CA ALA A 617 4.81 -18.08 -19.41
C ALA A 617 5.13 -17.10 -20.54
N VAL A 618 6.33 -17.17 -21.12
CA VAL A 618 6.70 -16.41 -22.34
C VAL A 618 5.70 -16.65 -23.46
N LYS A 619 5.33 -17.91 -23.73
CA LYS A 619 4.35 -18.26 -24.74
C LYS A 619 2.98 -17.63 -24.47
N HIS A 620 2.46 -17.75 -23.25
CA HIS A 620 1.16 -17.16 -22.89
C HIS A 620 1.15 -15.64 -23.00
N MET A 621 2.24 -15.00 -22.62
CA MET A 621 2.35 -13.55 -22.78
C MET A 621 2.38 -13.13 -24.26
N ASP A 622 3.10 -13.87 -25.10
CA ASP A 622 3.14 -13.63 -26.56
C ASP A 622 1.76 -13.87 -27.23
N GLU A 623 1.07 -14.94 -26.86
CA GLU A 623 -0.17 -15.37 -27.53
C GLU A 623 -1.44 -14.69 -27.00
N ASP A 624 -1.51 -14.41 -25.70
CA ASP A 624 -2.73 -13.91 -25.05
C ASP A 624 -2.57 -12.44 -24.59
N LEU A 625 -1.52 -12.14 -23.82
CA LEU A 625 -1.39 -10.86 -23.13
C LEU A 625 -1.06 -9.70 -24.09
N PHE A 626 -0.03 -9.84 -24.91
CA PHE A 626 0.40 -8.74 -25.78
C PHE A 626 -0.61 -8.39 -26.88
N PRO A 627 -1.31 -9.34 -27.53
CA PRO A 627 -2.40 -8.99 -28.45
C PRO A 627 -3.53 -8.22 -27.77
N LEU A 628 -3.86 -8.52 -26.51
CA LEU A 628 -4.84 -7.78 -25.73
C LEU A 628 -4.34 -6.37 -25.41
N MET A 629 -3.11 -6.25 -24.93
CA MET A 629 -2.52 -4.96 -24.60
C MET A 629 -2.36 -4.04 -25.82
N GLN A 630 -2.08 -4.60 -27.01
CA GLN A 630 -2.06 -3.82 -28.24
C GLN A 630 -3.45 -3.25 -28.56
N LYS A 631 -4.51 -4.07 -28.43
CA LYS A 631 -5.90 -3.59 -28.58
C LYS A 631 -6.23 -2.46 -27.57
N ALA A 632 -5.71 -2.58 -26.34
CA ALA A 632 -5.90 -1.55 -25.33
C ALA A 632 -5.22 -0.22 -25.73
N VAL A 633 -3.98 -0.26 -26.22
CA VAL A 633 -3.26 0.92 -26.70
C VAL A 633 -3.98 1.54 -27.92
N ASP A 634 -4.34 0.73 -28.91
CA ASP A 634 -5.04 1.20 -30.13
C ASP A 634 -6.38 1.88 -29.77
N LEU A 635 -7.12 1.30 -28.80
CA LEU A 635 -8.36 1.89 -28.30
C LEU A 635 -8.11 3.22 -27.59
N ALA A 636 -7.11 3.27 -26.70
CA ALA A 636 -6.77 4.50 -25.97
C ALA A 636 -6.34 5.63 -26.92
N GLU A 637 -5.56 5.31 -27.96
CA GLU A 637 -5.21 6.27 -29.02
C GLU A 637 -6.42 6.74 -29.81
N SER A 638 -7.35 5.84 -30.13
CA SER A 638 -8.62 6.18 -30.79
C SER A 638 -9.47 7.10 -29.91
N ILE A 639 -9.56 6.84 -28.61
CA ILE A 639 -10.28 7.68 -27.65
C ILE A 639 -9.66 9.09 -27.64
N LEU A 640 -8.35 9.22 -27.53
CA LEU A 640 -7.67 10.51 -27.53
C LEU A 640 -7.92 11.32 -28.80
N LYS A 641 -7.88 10.67 -29.97
CA LYS A 641 -8.16 11.33 -31.28
C LYS A 641 -9.58 11.88 -31.35
N ARG A 642 -10.56 11.24 -30.73
CA ARG A 642 -11.99 11.61 -30.77
C ARG A 642 -12.39 12.55 -29.62
N ALA A 643 -11.58 12.70 -28.60
CA ALA A 643 -11.89 13.57 -27.47
C ALA A 643 -11.91 15.05 -27.90
N THR A 644 -13.02 15.73 -27.71
CA THR A 644 -13.25 17.09 -28.20
C THR A 644 -13.07 18.17 -27.12
N SER A 645 -13.54 17.93 -25.90
CA SER A 645 -13.38 18.88 -24.79
C SER A 645 -11.99 18.77 -24.15
N GLU A 646 -11.53 19.85 -23.53
CA GLU A 646 -10.25 19.87 -22.82
C GLU A 646 -10.23 18.81 -21.71
N HIS A 647 -11.29 18.70 -20.91
CA HIS A 647 -11.39 17.70 -19.84
C HIS A 647 -11.34 16.26 -20.38
N ALA A 648 -12.05 15.99 -21.47
CA ALA A 648 -12.02 14.68 -22.11
C ALA A 648 -10.62 14.33 -22.68
N ARG A 649 -9.91 15.31 -23.24
CA ARG A 649 -8.54 15.13 -23.72
C ARG A 649 -7.57 14.85 -22.59
N LEU A 650 -7.70 15.55 -21.45
CA LEU A 650 -6.89 15.29 -20.26
C LEU A 650 -7.11 13.86 -19.74
N CYS A 651 -8.38 13.42 -19.66
CA CYS A 651 -8.69 12.04 -19.28
C CYS A 651 -8.12 11.02 -20.28
N ALA A 652 -8.34 11.23 -21.56
CA ALA A 652 -7.87 10.34 -22.61
C ALA A 652 -6.34 10.23 -22.65
N GLN A 653 -5.62 11.34 -22.47
CA GLN A 653 -4.16 11.35 -22.40
C GLN A 653 -3.66 10.61 -21.15
N ASP A 654 -4.25 10.88 -19.98
CA ASP A 654 -3.92 10.18 -18.73
C ASP A 654 -4.07 8.65 -18.89
N GLN A 655 -5.19 8.21 -19.47
CA GLN A 655 -5.45 6.77 -19.65
C GLN A 655 -4.54 6.15 -20.71
N LEU A 656 -4.21 6.85 -21.78
CA LEU A 656 -3.27 6.39 -22.80
C LEU A 656 -1.87 6.20 -22.22
N ASP A 657 -1.36 7.20 -21.48
CA ASP A 657 -0.03 7.14 -20.90
C ASP A 657 0.09 5.99 -19.90
N ARG A 658 -0.92 5.78 -19.05
CA ARG A 658 -0.96 4.64 -18.11
C ARG A 658 -1.05 3.29 -18.83
N THR A 659 -1.81 3.21 -19.92
CA THR A 659 -1.89 1.98 -20.74
C THR A 659 -0.54 1.67 -21.39
N LYS A 660 0.17 2.67 -21.90
CA LYS A 660 1.53 2.52 -22.45
C LYS A 660 2.54 2.12 -21.37
N ALA A 661 2.46 2.74 -20.19
CA ALA A 661 3.30 2.38 -19.05
C ALA A 661 3.08 0.92 -18.62
N LEU A 662 1.83 0.48 -18.56
CA LEU A 662 1.47 -0.91 -18.24
C LEU A 662 2.01 -1.89 -19.29
N LEU A 663 1.93 -1.56 -20.58
CA LEU A 663 2.53 -2.38 -21.63
C LEU A 663 4.05 -2.48 -21.46
N CYS A 664 4.74 -1.38 -21.15
CA CYS A 664 6.17 -1.39 -20.86
C CYS A 664 6.51 -2.27 -19.64
N TRP A 665 5.67 -2.24 -18.62
CA TRP A 665 5.81 -3.07 -17.43
C TRP A 665 5.72 -4.57 -17.78
N TYR A 666 4.68 -5.00 -18.52
CA TYR A 666 4.53 -6.37 -18.97
C TYR A 666 5.69 -6.83 -19.89
N ARG A 667 6.20 -5.96 -20.75
CA ARG A 667 7.33 -6.28 -21.63
C ARG A 667 8.63 -6.50 -20.85
N THR A 668 8.88 -5.71 -19.80
CA THR A 668 10.03 -5.94 -18.91
C THR A 668 9.88 -7.27 -18.14
N GLU A 669 8.68 -7.58 -17.63
CA GLU A 669 8.41 -8.88 -16.99
C GLU A 669 8.59 -10.05 -17.96
N TRP A 670 8.13 -9.89 -19.21
CA TRP A 670 8.39 -10.86 -20.27
C TRP A 670 9.88 -11.05 -20.52
N ALA A 671 10.65 -9.95 -20.58
CA ALA A 671 12.10 -10.01 -20.82
C ALA A 671 12.82 -10.76 -19.69
N VAL A 672 12.45 -10.54 -18.44
CA VAL A 672 13.00 -11.28 -17.29
C VAL A 672 12.62 -12.76 -17.36
N THR A 673 11.38 -13.06 -17.67
CA THR A 673 10.89 -14.44 -17.82
C THR A 673 11.59 -15.16 -18.98
N ALA A 674 11.79 -14.47 -20.10
CA ALA A 674 12.52 -14.98 -21.27
C ALA A 674 14.01 -15.20 -20.94
N TRP A 675 14.60 -14.35 -20.07
CA TRP A 675 15.95 -14.53 -19.57
C TRP A 675 16.08 -15.84 -18.78
N VAL A 676 15.13 -16.09 -17.84
CA VAL A 676 15.12 -17.35 -17.06
C VAL A 676 14.98 -18.56 -18.01
N ALA A 677 14.03 -18.55 -18.93
CA ALA A 677 13.81 -19.62 -19.89
C ALA A 677 15.05 -19.85 -20.78
N GLY A 678 15.62 -18.77 -21.30
CA GLY A 678 16.71 -18.83 -22.26
C GLY A 678 18.07 -19.15 -21.62
N VAL A 679 18.47 -18.43 -20.57
CA VAL A 679 19.78 -18.63 -19.94
C VAL A 679 19.86 -19.97 -19.22
N HIS A 680 18.92 -20.25 -18.31
CA HIS A 680 18.94 -21.51 -17.58
C HIS A 680 18.58 -22.70 -18.49
N GLY A 681 17.62 -22.53 -19.41
CA GLY A 681 17.31 -23.56 -20.39
C GLY A 681 18.52 -23.92 -21.26
N TYR A 682 19.34 -22.94 -21.63
CA TYR A 682 20.61 -23.17 -22.34
C TYR A 682 21.64 -23.92 -21.51
N LEU A 683 21.85 -23.46 -20.26
CA LEU A 683 22.87 -24.03 -19.37
C LEU A 683 22.52 -25.46 -18.90
N ASP A 684 21.22 -25.73 -18.70
CA ASP A 684 20.75 -27.03 -18.23
C ASP A 684 20.64 -28.08 -19.35
N SER A 685 20.68 -27.67 -20.65
CA SER A 685 20.53 -28.57 -21.78
C SER A 685 21.84 -28.92 -22.46
N THR A 686 22.00 -30.18 -22.88
CA THR A 686 23.07 -30.63 -23.77
C THR A 686 22.61 -30.78 -25.23
N ASP A 687 21.31 -30.66 -25.51
CA ASP A 687 20.74 -30.77 -26.86
C ASP A 687 21.05 -29.50 -27.66
N PRO A 688 21.78 -29.60 -28.80
CA PRO A 688 22.13 -28.46 -29.64
C PRO A 688 20.88 -27.69 -30.15
N LYS A 689 19.76 -28.39 -30.40
CA LYS A 689 18.51 -27.76 -30.87
C LYS A 689 17.91 -26.87 -29.77
N VAL A 690 17.81 -27.40 -28.57
CA VAL A 690 17.31 -26.64 -27.40
C VAL A 690 18.19 -25.43 -27.14
N ARG A 691 19.49 -25.60 -27.18
CA ARG A 691 20.45 -24.48 -27.02
C ARG A 691 20.26 -23.42 -28.10
N GLN A 692 20.05 -23.83 -29.35
CA GLN A 692 19.79 -22.89 -30.43
C GLN A 692 18.47 -22.12 -30.23
N GLU A 693 17.41 -22.80 -29.81
CA GLU A 693 16.14 -22.18 -29.47
C GLU A 693 16.28 -21.17 -28.31
N CYS A 694 17.02 -21.51 -27.26
CA CYS A 694 17.33 -20.62 -26.15
C CYS A 694 18.09 -19.37 -26.60
N ARG A 695 19.11 -19.52 -27.45
CA ARG A 695 19.84 -18.35 -28.01
C ARG A 695 18.94 -17.47 -28.87
N ALA A 696 18.04 -18.07 -29.67
CA ALA A 696 17.10 -17.30 -30.47
C ALA A 696 16.13 -16.50 -29.58
N LEU A 697 15.63 -17.11 -28.49
CA LEU A 697 14.80 -16.43 -27.51
C LEU A 697 15.53 -15.27 -26.85
N LEU A 698 16.78 -15.49 -26.41
CA LEU A 698 17.58 -14.46 -25.75
C LEU A 698 17.92 -13.30 -26.69
N LYS A 699 18.27 -13.59 -27.94
CA LYS A 699 18.43 -12.56 -28.96
C LYS A 699 17.19 -11.69 -29.12
N ARG A 700 16.02 -12.34 -29.26
CA ARG A 700 14.73 -11.64 -29.32
C ARG A 700 14.50 -10.80 -28.05
N MET A 701 14.79 -11.35 -26.89
CA MET A 701 14.63 -10.69 -25.60
C MET A 701 15.44 -9.39 -25.51
N VAL A 702 16.74 -9.42 -25.82
CA VAL A 702 17.57 -8.22 -25.78
C VAL A 702 17.06 -7.13 -26.73
N ILE A 703 16.72 -7.51 -27.98
CA ILE A 703 16.20 -6.57 -28.98
C ILE A 703 14.89 -5.94 -28.51
N GLN A 704 13.96 -6.76 -28.01
CA GLN A 704 12.64 -6.27 -27.55
C GLN A 704 12.76 -5.42 -26.29
N GLU A 705 13.64 -5.77 -25.34
CA GLU A 705 13.80 -4.98 -24.13
C GLU A 705 14.51 -3.64 -24.39
N ILE A 706 15.44 -3.60 -25.34
CA ILE A 706 16.02 -2.31 -25.81
C ILE A 706 14.90 -1.43 -26.40
N GLN A 707 14.04 -1.98 -27.25
CA GLN A 707 12.94 -1.22 -27.81
C GLN A 707 11.94 -0.79 -26.74
N ASN A 708 11.58 -1.68 -25.82
CA ASN A 708 10.73 -1.39 -24.68
C ASN A 708 11.31 -0.25 -23.80
N THR A 709 12.60 -0.29 -23.56
CA THR A 709 13.29 0.77 -22.78
C THR A 709 13.26 2.11 -23.53
N LYS A 710 13.36 2.12 -24.86
CA LYS A 710 13.19 3.33 -25.69
C LYS A 710 11.76 3.87 -25.63
N ASP A 711 10.76 2.99 -25.68
CA ASP A 711 9.35 3.37 -25.57
C ASP A 711 9.06 3.97 -24.18
N LEU A 712 9.59 3.36 -23.12
CA LEU A 712 9.47 3.88 -21.74
C LEU A 712 10.19 5.22 -21.58
N LEU A 713 11.38 5.38 -22.15
CA LEU A 713 12.12 6.63 -22.15
C LEU A 713 11.35 7.74 -22.86
N HIS A 714 10.79 7.45 -24.03
CA HIS A 714 9.97 8.38 -24.76
C HIS A 714 8.74 8.81 -23.97
N LEU A 715 8.04 7.84 -23.33
CA LEU A 715 6.92 8.13 -22.45
C LEU A 715 7.35 9.02 -21.26
N TRP A 716 8.48 8.73 -20.63
CA TRP A 716 9.02 9.52 -19.54
C TRP A 716 9.34 10.97 -19.94
N GLU A 717 9.93 11.17 -21.12
CA GLU A 717 10.35 12.49 -21.60
C GLU A 717 9.18 13.35 -22.15
N THR A 718 8.10 12.72 -22.63
CA THR A 718 7.03 13.42 -23.34
C THR A 718 5.71 13.51 -22.59
N SER A 719 5.45 12.59 -21.67
CA SER A 719 4.20 12.56 -20.92
C SER A 719 4.12 13.67 -19.87
N THR A 720 2.95 14.26 -19.74
CA THR A 720 2.58 15.17 -18.65
C THR A 720 1.85 14.46 -17.51
N THR A 721 1.57 13.16 -17.66
CA THR A 721 0.88 12.33 -16.70
C THR A 721 1.86 11.81 -15.64
N ASN A 722 1.48 11.86 -14.37
CA ASN A 722 2.21 11.21 -13.30
C ASN A 722 1.85 9.71 -13.25
N TRP A 723 2.36 8.92 -14.17
CA TRP A 723 2.02 7.51 -14.31
C TRP A 723 2.89 6.57 -13.47
N MET A 724 3.97 7.08 -12.86
CA MET A 724 4.91 6.28 -12.08
C MET A 724 5.35 7.03 -10.82
N VAL A 725 5.51 6.31 -9.72
CA VAL A 725 6.14 6.84 -8.51
C VAL A 725 7.66 6.78 -8.64
N VAL A 726 8.31 7.89 -8.33
CA VAL A 726 9.77 7.97 -8.20
C VAL A 726 10.13 8.52 -6.83
N SER A 727 11.09 7.88 -6.19
CA SER A 727 11.57 8.29 -4.86
C SER A 727 13.07 8.04 -4.75
N GLY A 728 13.78 8.90 -4.07
CA GLY A 728 15.20 8.70 -3.70
C GLY A 728 15.39 8.12 -2.31
N VAL A 729 14.30 7.78 -1.62
CA VAL A 729 14.32 7.25 -0.25
C VAL A 729 13.53 5.96 -0.16
N GLY A 730 13.82 5.17 0.86
CA GLY A 730 13.23 3.86 1.03
C GLY A 730 14.06 2.77 0.39
N GLU A 731 13.62 1.55 0.51
CA GLU A 731 14.34 0.35 0.11
C GLU A 731 13.88 -0.20 -1.23
N THR A 732 12.61 0.02 -1.57
CA THR A 732 11.90 -0.77 -2.56
C THR A 732 11.76 -0.09 -3.91
N THR A 733 10.78 -0.48 -4.63
CA THR A 733 10.30 -0.15 -5.95
C THR A 733 10.37 1.30 -6.32
N PHE A 734 10.14 2.18 -5.34
CA PHE A 734 9.98 3.60 -5.60
C PHE A 734 11.30 4.35 -5.76
N ILE A 735 12.43 3.66 -5.67
CA ILE A 735 13.75 4.25 -5.78
C ILE A 735 14.22 4.30 -7.23
N TYR A 736 13.39 4.80 -8.13
CA TYR A 736 13.81 4.99 -9.52
C TYR A 736 14.48 6.34 -9.76
N TYR A 737 14.52 7.22 -8.77
CA TYR A 737 15.09 8.56 -8.83
C TYR A 737 14.52 9.48 -9.93
N LYS A 738 14.71 10.78 -9.74
CA LYS A 738 14.27 11.79 -10.72
C LYS A 738 15.03 11.75 -12.05
N ASN A 739 16.17 11.09 -12.07
CA ASN A 739 17.00 10.90 -13.27
C ASN A 739 16.70 9.59 -14.02
N LEU A 740 15.50 9.06 -13.89
CA LEU A 740 15.09 7.81 -14.56
C LEU A 740 15.46 7.81 -16.06
N GLY A 741 15.24 8.92 -16.77
CA GLY A 741 15.58 9.01 -18.19
C GLY A 741 17.05 8.73 -18.49
N GLU A 742 17.97 9.24 -17.66
CA GLU A 742 19.40 8.97 -17.82
C GLU A 742 19.75 7.51 -17.51
N LEU A 743 19.08 6.91 -16.54
CA LEU A 743 19.24 5.50 -16.21
C LEU A 743 18.75 4.58 -17.33
N LEU A 744 17.63 4.93 -17.99
CA LEU A 744 17.13 4.22 -19.16
C LEU A 744 18.09 4.33 -20.37
N LYS A 745 18.65 5.52 -20.63
CA LYS A 745 19.68 5.71 -21.67
C LYS A 745 20.90 4.84 -21.40
N LYS A 746 21.33 4.77 -20.13
CA LYS A 746 22.45 3.91 -19.71
C LYS A 746 22.12 2.43 -19.94
N LYS A 747 20.92 1.97 -19.57
CA LYS A 747 20.47 0.59 -19.82
C LYS A 747 20.53 0.25 -21.32
N ILE A 748 20.00 1.12 -22.19
CA ILE A 748 20.03 0.93 -23.64
C ILE A 748 21.48 0.76 -24.12
N ALA A 749 22.40 1.63 -23.66
CA ALA A 749 23.79 1.57 -24.06
C ALA A 749 24.47 0.27 -23.61
N LEU A 750 24.20 -0.17 -22.38
CA LEU A 750 24.79 -1.40 -21.82
C LEU A 750 24.24 -2.70 -22.43
N MET A 751 23.00 -2.67 -22.95
CA MET A 751 22.41 -3.85 -23.61
C MET A 751 22.76 -3.93 -25.09
N SER A 752 23.10 -2.80 -25.71
CA SER A 752 23.39 -2.76 -27.15
C SER A 752 24.65 -3.55 -27.48
N GLY A 753 24.55 -4.48 -28.45
CA GLY A 753 25.64 -5.34 -28.89
C GLY A 753 25.74 -6.67 -28.13
N HIS A 754 24.92 -6.89 -27.12
CA HIS A 754 24.91 -8.12 -26.31
C HIS A 754 23.84 -9.15 -26.73
N GLU A 755 23.13 -8.91 -27.83
CA GLU A 755 22.04 -9.78 -28.30
C GLU A 755 22.49 -11.17 -28.81
N ASN A 756 23.80 -11.32 -29.05
CA ASN A 756 24.39 -12.58 -29.53
C ASN A 756 25.38 -13.19 -28.53
N ASP A 757 25.43 -12.66 -27.32
CA ASP A 757 26.35 -13.21 -26.30
C ASP A 757 25.97 -14.66 -25.96
N GLU A 758 27.02 -15.46 -25.71
CA GLU A 758 26.80 -16.82 -25.20
C GLU A 758 26.26 -16.78 -23.81
N PRO A 759 25.12 -17.46 -23.52
CA PRO A 759 24.54 -17.48 -22.19
C PRO A 759 25.53 -18.01 -21.14
N TYR A 760 25.72 -17.23 -20.08
CA TYR A 760 26.67 -17.58 -19.04
C TYR A 760 26.28 -17.03 -17.68
N ILE A 761 26.42 -17.86 -16.66
CA ILE A 761 26.37 -17.49 -15.24
C ILE A 761 27.66 -18.00 -14.59
N ASP A 762 28.35 -17.13 -13.85
CA ASP A 762 29.51 -17.57 -13.07
C ASP A 762 29.10 -18.64 -12.05
N PRO A 763 29.56 -19.87 -12.12
CA PRO A 763 29.18 -20.93 -11.20
C PRO A 763 29.52 -20.64 -9.73
N ASN A 764 30.43 -19.67 -9.49
CA ASN A 764 30.81 -19.30 -8.12
C ASN A 764 30.05 -18.11 -7.55
N PHE A 765 29.09 -17.53 -8.29
CA PHE A 765 28.41 -16.32 -7.82
C PHE A 765 27.67 -16.52 -6.49
N GLN A 766 27.13 -17.70 -6.21
CA GLN A 766 26.43 -18.04 -4.96
C GLN A 766 27.32 -17.94 -3.72
N TRP A 767 28.63 -18.16 -3.90
CA TRP A 767 29.59 -18.19 -2.82
C TRP A 767 30.29 -16.85 -2.59
N ARG A 768 29.99 -15.85 -3.39
CA ARG A 768 30.59 -14.54 -3.25
C ARG A 768 29.96 -13.77 -2.09
N VAL A 769 30.73 -13.66 -1.03
CA VAL A 769 30.42 -12.78 0.09
C VAL A 769 31.21 -11.47 -0.12
N PRO A 770 30.65 -10.27 0.08
CA PRO A 770 31.41 -9.03 0.01
C PRO A 770 32.65 -9.06 0.87
N GLY A 771 33.78 -8.65 0.31
CA GLY A 771 35.07 -8.71 0.98
C GLY A 771 35.73 -10.06 0.95
N PHE A 772 35.11 -11.09 0.37
CA PHE A 772 35.74 -12.38 0.11
C PHE A 772 35.90 -12.59 -1.39
N THR A 773 37.11 -12.72 -1.86
CA THR A 773 37.39 -13.18 -3.20
C THR A 773 37.64 -14.70 -3.16
N THR A 774 37.37 -15.41 -4.25
CA THR A 774 37.69 -16.86 -4.38
C THR A 774 39.16 -17.17 -4.14
N GLU A 775 40.03 -16.17 -4.20
CA GLU A 775 41.46 -16.27 -3.88
C GLU A 775 41.73 -16.35 -2.37
N THR A 776 40.83 -15.86 -1.53
CA THR A 776 40.97 -15.93 -0.06
C THR A 776 40.49 -17.25 0.55
N VAL A 777 39.90 -18.15 -0.23
CA VAL A 777 39.40 -19.47 0.21
C VAL A 777 40.32 -20.61 -0.24
N LYS A 778 41.48 -20.30 -0.86
CA LYS A 778 42.47 -21.29 -1.20
C LYS A 778 43.43 -21.52 0.01
#